data_4509a7c8cb3930e766c54aaf6823c8c6
#
_entry.id   4509a7c8cb3930e766c54aaf6823c8c6
#
_cell.length_a   1.000
_cell.length_b   1.000
_cell.length_c   1.000
_cell.angle_alpha   90.00
_cell.angle_beta   90.00
_cell.angle_gamma   90.00
#
_symmetry.space_group_name_H-M   'P 1'
#
loop_
_entity.id
_entity.type
_entity.pdbx_description
1 polymer ?
#
loop_
_entity_poly.entity_id
_entity_poly.type
_entity_poly.pdbx_seq_one_letter_code
_entity_poly.pdbx_strand_id
1 'polypeptide(L)'
;MRTQTPFRAWYLYPAARMGVGDGFLFPPRRDPPNVNDRCQGCGKTMIVDNDGRQRAAIDNVRPQIDGGRFPIKRSLGEIVTVKADVFADGHDRIRVELLHRSPRQDSWTVEPMVHRINDEWIARFSVTELGDYLYTVRAWVDPFATWQADLVKRIEADQDIAVELKIGAQLLATAAKRAEEADAEQFRQWARRWRSARRTSSAIETALSEELAALMAQYPDRSLATLYDRELAVAVDRPKAVFSAWYELFPRSFGKGGKHGTFQDCERLLPEIARMGFDVLYLPPIHPIGQTHRKGKNNATVCARTDPGSPWAIGSAEGGHKAVAKELGTLSDFRRLVKKAGQHNLEIALDMAFQCSPDHPYVTSHPEWFRWRPDGTVQFAENPPKKYEDILPLNFETPQWKALWEELRDVVLFWTDQGVRIFRVDNPHTKPFGFWGWLIAEVRRRHPDVLFLAEAFTRPKVMQRLAKVGFNQSYTYFTWRNTKWELEQYIRELTQTDAAETMRPNFWPNTPDILPQYLQYGGRAAFIIRLVLAATLSSSYGIYGPAFELCVSEAVEGKEEYLDSEKYEIKKWDWKRKGNIRPVIERVNRVRRENPCLQKFRNIRLYDVQNENLLCYGKTGDDPTDVTVIVVSLDPHHKQSGWVQLPLDALGIDPHQPYLMDDALTGDKYVWQGPNNFIELDPHVMPAHILRLRRTLRRETDFDYFL
;
A
#
# COMPACT_ATOMS: atom_id res chain seq x y z
N MET A 1 -17.45 45.11 -12.27
CA MET A 1 -18.78 44.49 -12.40
C MET A 1 -18.76 43.55 -13.61
N ARG A 2 -18.57 42.29 -13.39
CA ARG A 2 -19.05 41.10 -14.11
C ARG A 2 -18.39 39.90 -13.44
N THR A 3 -19.20 39.19 -12.69
CA THR A 3 -18.90 38.00 -11.91
C THR A 3 -18.58 36.86 -12.84
N GLN A 4 -17.37 36.32 -12.71
CA GLN A 4 -17.01 35.03 -13.30
C GLN A 4 -17.35 33.92 -12.33
N THR A 5 -18.22 33.04 -12.75
CA THR A 5 -18.63 31.80 -12.06
C THR A 5 -17.52 30.77 -12.14
N PRO A 6 -17.20 30.01 -11.07
CA PRO A 6 -16.22 28.96 -11.14
C PRO A 6 -16.81 27.70 -11.77
N PHE A 7 -16.01 27.04 -12.56
CA PHE A 7 -16.24 25.72 -13.14
C PHE A 7 -16.66 24.70 -12.07
N ARG A 8 -17.91 24.30 -12.08
CA ARG A 8 -18.39 23.09 -11.39
C ARG A 8 -18.17 21.89 -12.33
N ALA A 9 -17.27 21.00 -11.93
CA ALA A 9 -17.09 19.69 -12.53
C ALA A 9 -18.25 18.75 -12.20
N TRP A 10 -18.87 18.21 -13.20
CA TRP A 10 -19.44 16.90 -13.42
C TRP A 10 -19.82 16.03 -12.20
N TYR A 11 -21.01 16.25 -11.67
CA TYR A 11 -21.84 15.24 -11.02
C TYR A 11 -23.30 15.71 -11.15
N LEU A 12 -24.08 15.04 -12.02
CA LEU A 12 -25.52 14.81 -11.90
C LEU A 12 -26.04 14.19 -13.21
N TYR A 13 -26.31 12.89 -13.20
CA TYR A 13 -27.28 12.30 -14.11
C TYR A 13 -28.64 12.25 -13.39
N PRO A 14 -29.73 12.71 -13.98
CA PRO A 14 -31.04 12.61 -13.39
C PRO A 14 -31.61 11.19 -13.54
N ALA A 15 -32.25 10.72 -12.49
CA ALA A 15 -33.04 9.50 -12.48
C ALA A 15 -34.25 9.65 -13.41
N ALA A 16 -34.25 8.98 -14.53
CA ALA A 16 -35.44 8.78 -15.34
C ALA A 16 -36.28 7.64 -14.74
N ARG A 17 -37.49 7.96 -14.27
CA ARG A 17 -38.55 6.98 -14.01
C ARG A 17 -38.96 6.35 -15.34
N MET A 18 -38.81 5.03 -15.47
CA MET A 18 -39.49 4.27 -16.50
C MET A 18 -40.54 3.36 -15.85
N GLY A 19 -41.75 3.44 -16.42
CA GLY A 19 -42.92 2.73 -16.01
C GLY A 19 -42.85 1.22 -16.33
N VAL A 20 -43.63 0.50 -15.58
CA VAL A 20 -43.92 -0.93 -15.73
C VAL A 20 -44.65 -1.16 -17.04
N GLY A 21 -44.18 -2.11 -17.84
CA GLY A 21 -44.84 -2.58 -19.08
C GLY A 21 -44.25 -3.93 -19.54
N ASP A 22 -45.05 -4.94 -19.32
CA ASP A 22 -45.22 -6.22 -20.02
C ASP A 22 -44.05 -6.98 -20.73
N GLY A 23 -43.81 -8.13 -20.20
CA GLY A 23 -43.64 -9.46 -20.79
C GLY A 23 -42.87 -9.61 -22.11
N PHE A 24 -41.61 -10.01 -22.05
CA PHE A 24 -40.95 -10.77 -23.10
C PHE A 24 -40.27 -12.02 -22.51
N LEU A 25 -40.78 -13.18 -22.91
CA LEU A 25 -40.18 -14.50 -22.70
C LEU A 25 -38.89 -14.62 -23.51
N PHE A 26 -37.75 -14.78 -22.83
CA PHE A 26 -36.49 -15.17 -23.47
C PHE A 26 -36.33 -16.71 -23.44
N PRO A 27 -35.78 -17.31 -24.51
CA PRO A 27 -35.47 -18.74 -24.53
C PRO A 27 -34.30 -19.07 -23.60
N PRO A 28 -34.15 -20.31 -23.11
CA PRO A 28 -33.12 -20.67 -22.15
C PRO A 28 -31.73 -20.51 -22.76
N ARG A 29 -30.87 -19.75 -22.06
CA ARG A 29 -29.45 -19.58 -22.40
C ARG A 29 -28.72 -20.90 -22.20
N ARG A 30 -28.00 -21.33 -23.23
CA ARG A 30 -26.96 -22.36 -23.12
C ARG A 30 -25.85 -21.79 -22.25
N ASP A 31 -25.36 -22.59 -21.29
CA ASP A 31 -24.21 -22.26 -20.46
C ASP A 31 -22.98 -21.94 -21.30
N PRO A 32 -22.25 -20.90 -20.99
CA PRO A 32 -20.97 -20.64 -21.63
C PRO A 32 -19.95 -21.70 -21.18
N PRO A 33 -18.95 -22.03 -22.02
CA PRO A 33 -17.94 -23.02 -21.67
C PRO A 33 -17.11 -22.54 -20.45
N ASN A 34 -16.84 -23.51 -19.59
CA ASN A 34 -16.12 -23.41 -18.33
C ASN A 34 -14.70 -22.84 -18.54
N VAL A 35 -14.53 -21.54 -18.28
CA VAL A 35 -13.20 -20.90 -18.25
C VAL A 35 -12.65 -21.06 -16.84
N ASN A 36 -12.22 -22.29 -16.52
CA ASN A 36 -11.35 -22.56 -15.39
C ASN A 36 -9.89 -22.37 -15.82
N ASP A 37 -9.46 -21.14 -16.05
CA ASP A 37 -8.05 -20.81 -16.08
C ASP A 37 -7.67 -20.03 -14.82
N ARG A 38 -6.81 -20.66 -14.07
CA ARG A 38 -6.34 -20.38 -12.71
C ARG A 38 -5.70 -19.01 -12.62
N CYS A 39 -6.37 -18.03 -12.02
CA CYS A 39 -5.68 -16.99 -11.26
C CYS A 39 -5.14 -17.64 -9.98
N GLN A 40 -3.85 -17.96 -9.96
CA GLN A 40 -3.15 -18.32 -8.73
C GLN A 40 -3.13 -17.07 -7.86
N GLY A 41 -3.83 -17.10 -6.73
CA GLY A 41 -4.02 -15.98 -5.81
C GLY A 41 -5.48 -15.64 -5.48
N CYS A 42 -6.46 -16.24 -6.15
CA CYS A 42 -7.85 -16.21 -5.71
C CYS A 42 -8.03 -17.21 -4.59
N GLY A 43 -8.55 -16.79 -3.45
CA GLY A 43 -9.01 -17.68 -2.40
C GLY A 43 -9.89 -18.80 -3.01
N LYS A 44 -9.41 -20.04 -2.94
CA LYS A 44 -10.19 -21.19 -3.39
C LYS A 44 -11.35 -21.34 -2.42
N THR A 45 -12.58 -21.35 -2.91
CA THR A 45 -13.71 -21.88 -2.15
C THR A 45 -13.39 -23.35 -1.90
N MET A 46 -13.16 -23.73 -0.65
CA MET A 46 -13.04 -25.13 -0.29
C MET A 46 -14.45 -25.73 -0.36
N ILE A 47 -14.59 -26.87 -1.06
CA ILE A 47 -15.78 -27.73 -0.90
C ILE A 47 -15.61 -28.33 0.50
N VAL A 48 -16.24 -27.71 1.50
CA VAL A 48 -16.34 -28.27 2.84
C VAL A 48 -17.46 -29.29 2.76
N ASP A 49 -17.11 -30.55 2.99
CA ASP A 49 -18.09 -31.61 3.20
C ASP A 49 -18.75 -31.32 4.56
N ASN A 50 -19.88 -30.62 4.56
CA ASN A 50 -20.57 -30.16 5.76
C ASN A 50 -21.24 -31.36 6.43
N ASP A 51 -20.57 -31.93 7.43
CA ASP A 51 -21.21 -32.85 8.37
C ASP A 51 -22.27 -32.06 9.17
N GLY A 52 -23.56 -32.45 9.04
CA GLY A 52 -24.66 -31.76 9.71
C GLY A 52 -24.58 -31.77 11.27
N ARG A 53 -23.57 -32.42 11.85
CA ARG A 53 -23.28 -32.41 13.29
C ARG A 53 -22.30 -31.32 13.70
N GLN A 54 -21.70 -30.58 12.76
CA GLN A 54 -20.85 -29.43 13.05
C GLN A 54 -21.71 -28.31 13.66
N ARG A 55 -21.31 -27.84 14.84
CA ARG A 55 -22.10 -26.89 15.63
C ARG A 55 -21.46 -25.50 15.72
N ALA A 56 -20.17 -25.38 15.48
CA ALA A 56 -19.48 -24.09 15.48
C ALA A 56 -19.76 -23.35 14.15
N ALA A 57 -20.19 -22.09 14.25
CA ALA A 57 -20.32 -21.17 13.12
C ALA A 57 -19.13 -20.23 13.12
N ILE A 58 -18.62 -19.90 11.91
CA ILE A 58 -17.50 -18.98 11.70
C ILE A 58 -17.97 -17.90 10.74
N ASP A 59 -18.13 -16.70 11.24
CA ASP A 59 -18.57 -15.54 10.48
C ASP A 59 -17.52 -14.44 10.48
N ASN A 60 -17.64 -13.51 9.54
CA ASN A 60 -16.94 -12.22 9.54
C ASN A 60 -15.41 -12.30 9.73
N VAL A 61 -14.75 -13.29 9.11
CA VAL A 61 -13.29 -13.40 9.17
C VAL A 61 -12.64 -12.18 8.51
N ARG A 62 -11.82 -11.47 9.27
CA ARG A 62 -11.15 -10.22 8.86
C ARG A 62 -9.65 -10.27 9.15
N PRO A 63 -8.79 -9.57 8.33
CA PRO A 63 -9.12 -8.75 7.16
C PRO A 63 -9.38 -9.60 5.91
N GLN A 64 -10.30 -9.19 5.06
CA GLN A 64 -10.53 -9.81 3.75
C GLN A 64 -11.04 -8.77 2.75
N ILE A 65 -10.77 -8.98 1.46
CA ILE A 65 -11.16 -8.08 0.39
C ILE A 65 -12.12 -8.77 -0.58
N ASP A 66 -13.28 -8.14 -0.81
CA ASP A 66 -14.33 -8.64 -1.69
C ASP A 66 -14.65 -10.14 -1.42
N GLY A 67 -14.79 -10.50 -0.13
CA GLY A 67 -15.04 -11.87 0.27
C GLY A 67 -13.89 -12.83 -0.01
N GLY A 68 -12.64 -12.40 0.15
CA GLY A 68 -11.43 -13.22 -0.09
C GLY A 68 -11.02 -13.35 -1.55
N ARG A 69 -11.68 -12.61 -2.47
CA ARG A 69 -11.35 -12.63 -3.90
C ARG A 69 -9.97 -12.03 -4.20
N PHE A 70 -9.50 -11.09 -3.40
CA PHE A 70 -8.21 -10.44 -3.54
C PHE A 70 -7.40 -10.55 -2.26
N PRO A 71 -6.06 -10.65 -2.37
CA PRO A 71 -5.21 -10.66 -1.21
C PRO A 71 -5.21 -9.29 -0.51
N ILE A 72 -5.08 -9.31 0.81
CA ILE A 72 -4.62 -8.15 1.55
C ILE A 72 -3.12 -7.97 1.32
N LYS A 73 -2.57 -6.79 1.61
CA LYS A 73 -1.14 -6.52 1.45
C LYS A 73 -0.45 -6.28 2.78
N ARG A 74 0.73 -6.87 2.91
CA ARG A 74 1.64 -6.63 4.05
C ARG A 74 3.07 -6.44 3.53
N SER A 75 3.90 -5.86 4.36
CA SER A 75 5.34 -5.81 4.15
C SER A 75 6.04 -6.88 4.96
N LEU A 76 7.20 -7.28 4.50
CA LEU A 76 8.06 -8.24 5.22
C LEU A 76 8.27 -7.76 6.68
N GLY A 77 8.07 -8.65 7.64
CA GLY A 77 8.16 -8.39 9.08
C GLY A 77 6.88 -7.83 9.71
N GLU A 78 5.84 -7.49 8.93
CA GLU A 78 4.57 -7.05 9.51
C GLU A 78 3.79 -8.22 10.15
N ILE A 79 2.90 -7.86 11.06
CA ILE A 79 1.99 -8.77 11.75
C ILE A 79 0.61 -8.71 11.10
N VAL A 80 0.07 -9.86 10.74
CA VAL A 80 -1.33 -10.03 10.35
C VAL A 80 -2.14 -10.33 11.59
N THR A 81 -3.06 -9.45 11.95
CA THR A 81 -4.03 -9.68 13.02
C THR A 81 -5.32 -10.17 12.39
N VAL A 82 -5.68 -11.42 12.68
CA VAL A 82 -6.91 -12.04 12.18
C VAL A 82 -7.96 -12.01 13.29
N LYS A 83 -9.16 -11.59 12.92
CA LYS A 83 -10.35 -11.57 13.77
C LYS A 83 -11.46 -12.37 13.10
N ALA A 84 -12.26 -13.06 13.88
CA ALA A 84 -13.44 -13.77 13.41
C ALA A 84 -14.53 -13.73 14.48
N ASP A 85 -15.79 -13.70 14.06
CA ASP A 85 -16.92 -13.90 14.94
C ASP A 85 -17.22 -15.41 14.95
N VAL A 86 -17.03 -16.08 16.11
CA VAL A 86 -17.18 -17.54 16.20
C VAL A 86 -18.01 -17.90 17.41
N PHE A 87 -19.06 -18.64 17.17
CA PHE A 87 -20.04 -19.05 18.18
C PHE A 87 -20.60 -20.45 17.88
N ALA A 88 -21.28 -21.04 18.84
CA ALA A 88 -22.02 -22.30 18.69
C ALA A 88 -23.41 -22.19 19.34
N ASP A 89 -24.29 -23.11 18.96
CA ASP A 89 -25.55 -23.29 19.63
C ASP A 89 -25.34 -23.80 21.10
N GLY A 90 -26.32 -23.59 21.98
CA GLY A 90 -26.25 -24.03 23.36
C GLY A 90 -25.31 -23.22 24.24
N HIS A 91 -24.69 -23.87 25.21
CA HIS A 91 -23.82 -23.25 26.21
C HIS A 91 -22.42 -23.88 26.29
N ASP A 92 -22.08 -24.67 25.27
CA ASP A 92 -20.81 -25.37 25.22
C ASP A 92 -19.64 -24.42 25.00
N ARG A 93 -18.48 -24.79 25.49
CA ARG A 93 -17.24 -24.09 25.21
C ARG A 93 -16.76 -24.45 23.81
N ILE A 94 -16.27 -23.45 23.08
CA ILE A 94 -15.68 -23.63 21.77
C ILE A 94 -14.18 -23.38 21.82
N ARG A 95 -13.47 -24.01 20.88
CA ARG A 95 -12.08 -23.66 20.55
C ARG A 95 -12.00 -23.15 19.14
N VAL A 96 -11.12 -22.19 18.95
CA VAL A 96 -10.90 -21.54 17.64
C VAL A 96 -9.42 -21.50 17.35
N GLU A 97 -9.05 -21.88 16.16
CA GLU A 97 -7.67 -21.90 15.66
C GLU A 97 -7.56 -21.09 14.37
N LEU A 98 -6.53 -20.27 14.29
CA LEU A 98 -6.05 -19.67 13.05
C LEU A 98 -5.08 -20.66 12.41
N LEU A 99 -5.30 -20.98 11.15
CA LEU A 99 -4.39 -21.75 10.33
C LEU A 99 -3.74 -20.79 9.32
N HIS A 100 -2.42 -20.81 9.25
CA HIS A 100 -1.69 -20.02 8.24
C HIS A 100 -0.52 -20.81 7.68
N ARG A 101 -0.09 -20.44 6.47
CA ARG A 101 1.11 -21.03 5.83
C ARG A 101 1.83 -20.01 4.95
N SER A 102 3.15 -20.09 4.94
CA SER A 102 4.00 -19.27 4.07
C SER A 102 4.01 -19.80 2.62
N PRO A 103 4.54 -19.02 1.66
CA PRO A 103 4.58 -19.43 0.26
C PRO A 103 5.33 -20.74 -0.02
N ARG A 104 6.24 -21.15 0.89
CA ARG A 104 7.07 -22.33 0.76
C ARG A 104 6.62 -23.52 1.61
N GLN A 105 5.58 -23.34 2.39
CA GLN A 105 5.04 -24.38 3.28
C GLN A 105 3.83 -25.05 2.67
N ASP A 106 3.83 -26.38 2.64
CA ASP A 106 2.66 -27.18 2.27
C ASP A 106 1.73 -27.43 3.47
N SER A 107 2.29 -27.52 4.68
CA SER A 107 1.54 -27.74 5.91
C SER A 107 1.10 -26.44 6.58
N TRP A 108 -0.02 -26.52 7.27
CA TRP A 108 -0.55 -25.40 8.07
C TRP A 108 0.19 -25.27 9.41
N THR A 109 0.60 -24.04 9.73
CA THR A 109 0.92 -23.64 11.10
C THR A 109 -0.37 -23.27 11.79
N VAL A 110 -0.53 -23.69 13.05
CA VAL A 110 -1.77 -23.54 13.84
C VAL A 110 -1.49 -22.63 15.03
N GLU A 111 -2.28 -21.56 15.15
CA GLU A 111 -2.24 -20.62 16.28
C GLU A 111 -3.59 -20.61 17.00
N PRO A 112 -3.63 -20.80 18.34
CA PRO A 112 -4.87 -20.68 19.08
C PRO A 112 -5.38 -19.23 19.02
N MET A 113 -6.70 -19.06 18.78
CA MET A 113 -7.33 -17.75 18.84
C MET A 113 -7.81 -17.47 20.27
N VAL A 114 -7.74 -16.20 20.67
CA VAL A 114 -8.16 -15.71 22.00
C VAL A 114 -9.54 -15.07 21.88
N HIS A 115 -10.46 -15.51 22.71
CA HIS A 115 -11.80 -14.92 22.83
C HIS A 115 -11.73 -13.49 23.40
N ARG A 116 -12.50 -12.60 22.82
CA ARG A 116 -12.76 -11.23 23.27
C ARG A 116 -14.23 -11.11 23.73
N ILE A 117 -14.79 -9.94 23.60
CA ILE A 117 -16.21 -9.68 23.88
C ILE A 117 -17.06 -9.99 22.62
N ASN A 118 -18.34 -10.34 22.82
CA ASN A 118 -19.32 -10.55 21.75
C ASN A 118 -18.86 -11.55 20.69
N ASP A 119 -18.37 -12.70 21.12
CA ASP A 119 -17.92 -13.79 20.25
C ASP A 119 -16.82 -13.45 19.23
N GLU A 120 -16.15 -12.28 19.37
CA GLU A 120 -14.96 -11.95 18.59
C GLU A 120 -13.76 -12.77 19.10
N TRP A 121 -13.10 -13.44 18.15
CA TRP A 121 -11.85 -14.17 18.39
C TRP A 121 -10.71 -13.52 17.63
N ILE A 122 -9.52 -13.51 18.21
CA ILE A 122 -8.33 -12.87 17.65
C ILE A 122 -7.10 -13.76 17.75
N ALA A 123 -6.33 -13.82 16.65
CA ALA A 123 -4.97 -14.35 16.65
C ALA A 123 -4.07 -13.52 15.73
N ARG A 124 -2.76 -13.77 15.78
CA ARG A 124 -1.76 -13.02 15.01
C ARG A 124 -0.70 -13.95 14.47
N PHE A 125 -0.20 -13.66 13.29
CA PHE A 125 0.99 -14.29 12.74
C PHE A 125 1.87 -13.26 12.03
N SER A 126 3.18 -13.52 11.96
CA SER A 126 4.15 -12.67 11.28
C SER A 126 4.40 -13.17 9.86
N VAL A 127 4.59 -12.24 8.91
CA VAL A 127 4.99 -12.57 7.54
C VAL A 127 6.48 -12.30 7.37
N THR A 128 7.26 -13.37 7.18
CA THR A 128 8.73 -13.37 7.18
C THR A 128 9.37 -13.68 5.83
N GLU A 129 8.55 -13.98 4.82
CA GLU A 129 8.98 -14.30 3.47
C GLU A 129 8.20 -13.50 2.43
N LEU A 130 8.82 -13.19 1.29
CA LEU A 130 8.14 -12.56 0.14
C LEU A 130 7.25 -13.58 -0.58
N GLY A 131 6.10 -13.13 -1.05
CA GLY A 131 5.13 -13.95 -1.78
C GLY A 131 3.78 -14.00 -1.10
N ASP A 132 2.97 -14.99 -1.45
CA ASP A 132 1.59 -15.07 -1.01
C ASP A 132 1.43 -16.07 0.14
N TYR A 133 1.08 -15.56 1.34
CA TYR A 133 0.64 -16.37 2.47
C TYR A 133 -0.84 -16.70 2.33
N LEU A 134 -1.24 -17.82 2.91
CA LEU A 134 -2.65 -18.19 3.04
C LEU A 134 -3.01 -18.34 4.51
N TYR A 135 -4.26 -18.03 4.86
CA TYR A 135 -4.81 -18.26 6.19
C TYR A 135 -6.29 -18.58 6.12
N THR A 136 -6.76 -19.28 7.15
CA THR A 136 -8.18 -19.63 7.38
C THR A 136 -8.42 -19.86 8.85
N VAL A 137 -9.68 -20.06 9.26
CA VAL A 137 -10.08 -20.25 10.65
C VAL A 137 -10.78 -21.61 10.79
N ARG A 138 -10.50 -22.31 11.88
CA ARG A 138 -11.15 -23.57 12.26
C ARG A 138 -11.72 -23.46 13.67
N ALA A 139 -12.91 -24.01 13.90
CA ALA A 139 -13.56 -23.98 15.20
C ALA A 139 -14.35 -25.25 15.48
N TRP A 140 -14.46 -25.61 16.76
CA TRP A 140 -15.26 -26.75 17.19
C TRP A 140 -15.74 -26.58 18.65
N VAL A 141 -16.78 -27.29 19.00
CA VAL A 141 -17.19 -27.44 20.41
C VAL A 141 -16.17 -28.32 21.12
N ASP A 142 -15.64 -27.85 22.25
CA ASP A 142 -14.69 -28.59 23.09
C ASP A 142 -15.44 -29.30 24.22
N PRO A 143 -15.68 -30.63 24.15
CA PRO A 143 -16.42 -31.37 25.18
C PRO A 143 -15.70 -31.37 26.51
N PHE A 144 -14.35 -31.34 26.51
CA PHE A 144 -13.60 -31.33 27.75
C PHE A 144 -13.68 -29.98 28.46
N ALA A 145 -13.48 -28.90 27.74
CA ALA A 145 -13.60 -27.55 28.29
C ALA A 145 -15.02 -27.26 28.78
N THR A 146 -16.05 -27.75 28.06
CA THR A 146 -17.45 -27.68 28.48
C THR A 146 -17.67 -28.44 29.79
N TRP A 147 -17.25 -29.70 29.83
CA TRP A 147 -17.35 -30.54 31.02
C TRP A 147 -16.65 -29.90 32.23
N GLN A 148 -15.45 -29.38 32.06
CA GLN A 148 -14.67 -28.74 33.11
C GLN A 148 -15.40 -27.51 33.68
N ALA A 149 -15.93 -26.66 32.79
CA ALA A 149 -16.69 -25.46 33.16
C ALA A 149 -17.98 -25.82 33.94
N ASP A 150 -18.66 -26.87 33.53
CA ASP A 150 -19.88 -27.32 34.19
C ASP A 150 -19.57 -28.06 35.54
N LEU A 151 -18.44 -28.76 35.62
CA LEU A 151 -17.96 -29.34 36.85
C LEU A 151 -17.72 -28.27 37.93
N VAL A 152 -17.11 -27.15 37.59
CA VAL A 152 -16.89 -25.99 38.47
C VAL A 152 -18.24 -25.52 39.05
N LYS A 153 -19.23 -25.25 38.20
CA LYS A 153 -20.57 -24.78 38.63
C LYS A 153 -21.27 -25.75 39.57
N ARG A 154 -21.14 -27.06 39.31
CA ARG A 154 -21.73 -28.12 40.17
C ARG A 154 -21.04 -28.22 41.50
N ILE A 155 -19.71 -28.06 41.54
CA ILE A 155 -18.94 -28.02 42.80
C ILE A 155 -19.34 -26.82 43.64
N GLU A 156 -19.44 -25.63 43.02
CA GLU A 156 -19.87 -24.40 43.69
C GLU A 156 -21.30 -24.51 44.23
N ALA A 157 -22.16 -25.26 43.54
CA ALA A 157 -23.55 -25.51 43.96
C ALA A 157 -23.68 -26.72 44.94
N ASP A 158 -22.57 -27.27 45.42
CA ASP A 158 -22.49 -28.43 46.32
C ASP A 158 -23.26 -29.69 45.85
N GLN A 159 -23.32 -29.90 44.52
CA GLN A 159 -23.99 -31.07 43.92
C GLN A 159 -23.11 -32.33 43.98
N ASP A 160 -23.73 -33.50 43.86
CA ASP A 160 -23.01 -34.76 43.67
C ASP A 160 -22.38 -34.79 42.27
N ILE A 161 -21.06 -34.98 42.24
CA ILE A 161 -20.25 -34.97 41.00
C ILE A 161 -19.75 -36.37 40.60
N ALA A 162 -20.25 -37.43 41.22
CA ALA A 162 -19.79 -38.78 40.94
C ALA A 162 -20.03 -39.22 39.48
N VAL A 163 -21.13 -38.77 38.86
CA VAL A 163 -21.43 -39.01 37.46
C VAL A 163 -20.52 -38.15 36.57
N GLU A 164 -20.28 -36.90 36.94
CA GLU A 164 -19.43 -35.98 36.22
C GLU A 164 -17.97 -36.48 36.14
N LEU A 165 -17.43 -37.04 37.21
CA LEU A 165 -16.10 -37.65 37.19
C LEU A 165 -16.04 -38.85 36.23
N LYS A 166 -17.13 -39.66 36.15
CA LYS A 166 -17.19 -40.76 35.16
C LYS A 166 -17.24 -40.24 33.72
N ILE A 167 -17.97 -39.15 33.46
CA ILE A 167 -17.97 -38.47 32.13
C ILE A 167 -16.58 -37.98 31.82
N GLY A 168 -15.91 -37.28 32.72
CA GLY A 168 -14.52 -36.85 32.57
C GLY A 168 -13.56 -38.00 32.26
N ALA A 169 -13.73 -39.16 32.99
CA ALA A 169 -12.93 -40.34 32.71
C ALA A 169 -13.14 -40.92 31.29
N GLN A 170 -14.34 -40.80 30.75
CA GLN A 170 -14.59 -41.19 29.34
C GLN A 170 -13.90 -40.24 28.35
N LEU A 171 -13.93 -38.93 28.61
CA LEU A 171 -13.24 -37.93 27.80
C LEU A 171 -11.72 -38.19 27.77
N LEU A 172 -11.11 -38.44 28.95
CA LEU A 172 -9.69 -38.81 29.04
C LEU A 172 -9.37 -40.10 28.28
N ALA A 173 -10.22 -41.15 28.42
CA ALA A 173 -10.03 -42.41 27.71
C ALA A 173 -10.13 -42.23 26.17
N THR A 174 -10.91 -41.25 25.71
CA THR A 174 -11.01 -40.91 24.29
C THR A 174 -9.80 -40.11 23.83
N ALA A 175 -9.30 -39.17 24.65
CA ALA A 175 -8.08 -38.41 24.36
C ALA A 175 -6.84 -39.32 24.29
N ALA A 176 -6.75 -40.32 25.21
CA ALA A 176 -5.68 -41.31 25.21
C ALA A 176 -5.51 -42.10 23.89
N LYS A 177 -6.54 -42.17 23.05
CA LYS A 177 -6.46 -42.83 21.73
C LYS A 177 -5.74 -41.97 20.69
N ARG A 178 -5.62 -40.67 20.93
CA ARG A 178 -5.00 -39.70 20.03
C ARG A 178 -3.64 -39.22 20.52
N ALA A 179 -3.36 -39.49 21.82
CA ALA A 179 -2.14 -39.02 22.48
C ALA A 179 -0.94 -39.95 22.21
N GLU A 180 0.26 -39.39 22.34
CA GLU A 180 1.49 -40.16 22.42
C GLU A 180 1.49 -41.08 23.63
N GLU A 181 2.26 -42.18 23.60
CA GLU A 181 2.12 -43.27 24.58
C GLU A 181 2.32 -42.81 26.03
N ALA A 182 3.26 -41.90 26.31
CA ALA A 182 3.48 -41.37 27.66
C ALA A 182 2.26 -40.60 28.17
N ASP A 183 1.71 -39.72 27.38
CA ASP A 183 0.55 -38.89 27.71
C ASP A 183 -0.73 -39.74 27.72
N ALA A 184 -0.84 -40.71 26.84
CA ALA A 184 -1.91 -41.68 26.78
C ALA A 184 -1.99 -42.48 28.08
N GLU A 185 -0.84 -42.94 28.63
CA GLU A 185 -0.82 -43.65 29.90
C GLU A 185 -1.21 -42.72 31.07
N GLN A 186 -0.80 -41.48 31.04
CA GLN A 186 -1.22 -40.48 32.04
C GLN A 186 -2.75 -40.28 32.03
N PHE A 187 -3.34 -40.11 30.81
CA PHE A 187 -4.80 -40.05 30.67
C PHE A 187 -5.50 -41.32 31.19
N ARG A 188 -4.96 -42.52 30.88
CA ARG A 188 -5.52 -43.79 31.37
C ARG A 188 -5.46 -43.89 32.89
N GLN A 189 -4.38 -43.39 33.52
CA GLN A 189 -4.22 -43.39 34.99
C GLN A 189 -5.26 -42.48 35.65
N TRP A 190 -5.42 -41.23 35.16
CA TRP A 190 -6.45 -40.33 35.67
C TRP A 190 -7.85 -40.91 35.46
N ALA A 191 -8.14 -41.44 34.27
CA ALA A 191 -9.45 -42.05 33.99
C ALA A 191 -9.76 -43.25 34.91
N ARG A 192 -8.78 -44.11 35.22
CA ARG A 192 -8.97 -45.22 36.20
C ARG A 192 -9.31 -44.68 37.58
N ARG A 193 -8.59 -43.68 38.06
CA ARG A 193 -8.83 -43.04 39.37
C ARG A 193 -10.23 -42.43 39.44
N TRP A 194 -10.68 -41.71 38.42
CA TRP A 194 -12.00 -41.05 38.44
C TRP A 194 -13.19 -42.00 38.31
N ARG A 195 -13.04 -43.14 37.65
CA ARG A 195 -14.12 -44.15 37.56
C ARG A 195 -14.52 -44.72 38.91
N SER A 196 -13.61 -44.82 39.83
CA SER A 196 -13.83 -45.34 41.17
C SER A 196 -13.97 -44.24 42.23
N ALA A 197 -13.71 -43.00 41.87
CA ALA A 197 -13.76 -41.91 42.80
C ALA A 197 -15.20 -41.52 43.13
N ARG A 198 -15.45 -41.34 44.43
CA ARG A 198 -16.49 -40.47 44.91
C ARG A 198 -15.92 -39.07 45.05
N ARG A 199 -16.71 -38.08 45.47
CA ARG A 199 -16.23 -36.70 45.68
C ARG A 199 -15.01 -36.67 46.60
N THR A 200 -13.80 -36.78 46.04
CA THR A 200 -12.53 -36.69 46.79
C THR A 200 -11.81 -35.41 46.36
N SER A 201 -11.20 -34.73 47.34
CA SER A 201 -10.44 -33.48 47.06
C SER A 201 -9.39 -33.68 45.99
N SER A 202 -8.67 -34.80 45.96
CA SER A 202 -7.65 -35.13 44.99
C SER A 202 -8.21 -35.32 43.56
N ALA A 203 -9.44 -35.88 43.42
CA ALA A 203 -10.05 -36.02 42.09
C ALA A 203 -10.49 -34.65 41.53
N ILE A 204 -11.03 -33.80 42.39
CA ILE A 204 -11.40 -32.42 42.02
C ILE A 204 -10.18 -31.61 41.65
N GLU A 205 -9.14 -31.64 42.46
CA GLU A 205 -7.89 -30.93 42.20
C GLU A 205 -7.28 -31.31 40.84
N THR A 206 -7.17 -32.60 40.54
CA THR A 206 -6.70 -33.07 39.24
C THR A 206 -7.64 -32.65 38.11
N ALA A 207 -8.97 -32.75 38.31
CA ALA A 207 -9.95 -32.40 37.27
C ALA A 207 -9.93 -30.92 36.89
N LEU A 208 -9.54 -30.05 37.81
CA LEU A 208 -9.45 -28.60 37.60
C LEU A 208 -8.02 -28.10 37.39
N SER A 209 -7.02 -29.00 37.34
CA SER A 209 -5.62 -28.60 37.17
C SER A 209 -5.36 -28.02 35.81
N GLU A 210 -4.47 -27.00 35.78
CA GLU A 210 -3.97 -26.42 34.53
C GLU A 210 -3.16 -27.44 33.74
N GLU A 211 -2.46 -28.36 34.40
CA GLU A 211 -1.68 -29.43 33.76
C GLU A 211 -2.58 -30.30 32.87
N LEU A 212 -3.70 -30.76 33.42
CA LEU A 212 -4.67 -31.55 32.66
C LEU A 212 -5.30 -30.77 31.54
N ALA A 213 -5.67 -29.50 31.76
CA ALA A 213 -6.24 -28.65 30.71
C ALA A 213 -5.26 -28.41 29.57
N ALA A 214 -3.98 -28.16 29.88
CA ALA A 214 -2.92 -28.00 28.89
C ALA A 214 -2.68 -29.29 28.10
N LEU A 215 -2.65 -30.45 28.78
CA LEU A 215 -2.45 -31.74 28.13
C LEU A 215 -3.62 -32.10 27.21
N MET A 216 -4.88 -31.90 27.66
CA MET A 216 -6.05 -32.09 26.80
C MET A 216 -6.09 -31.16 25.61
N ALA A 217 -5.54 -29.95 25.73
CA ALA A 217 -5.44 -28.98 24.63
C ALA A 217 -4.47 -29.42 23.53
N GLN A 218 -3.49 -30.27 23.81
CA GLN A 218 -2.56 -30.82 22.83
C GLN A 218 -3.22 -31.91 21.96
N TYR A 219 -4.24 -32.60 22.46
CA TYR A 219 -4.91 -33.72 21.79
C TYR A 219 -6.40 -33.47 21.55
N PRO A 220 -6.79 -32.37 20.92
CA PRO A 220 -8.20 -32.04 20.73
C PRO A 220 -8.88 -33.01 19.78
N ASP A 221 -10.19 -33.15 19.91
CA ASP A 221 -11.04 -33.87 18.97
C ASP A 221 -11.54 -32.87 17.92
N ARG A 222 -10.99 -32.94 16.72
CA ARG A 222 -11.35 -32.06 15.60
C ARG A 222 -12.27 -32.75 14.59
N SER A 223 -12.84 -33.92 14.92
CA SER A 223 -13.66 -34.70 13.98
C SER A 223 -14.92 -33.95 13.49
N LEU A 224 -15.46 -33.08 14.37
CA LEU A 224 -16.61 -32.23 14.06
C LEU A 224 -16.23 -30.73 13.96
N ALA A 225 -14.96 -30.44 13.61
CA ALA A 225 -14.54 -29.05 13.44
C ALA A 225 -15.12 -28.44 12.16
N THR A 226 -15.65 -27.23 12.27
CA THR A 226 -16.00 -26.37 11.15
C THR A 226 -14.75 -25.67 10.66
N LEU A 227 -14.55 -25.67 9.36
CA LEU A 227 -13.51 -24.88 8.70
C LEU A 227 -14.17 -23.75 7.94
N TYR A 228 -13.61 -22.54 8.03
CA TYR A 228 -14.09 -21.42 7.20
C TYR A 228 -13.98 -21.79 5.73
N ASP A 229 -14.99 -21.44 4.95
CA ASP A 229 -15.18 -21.91 3.55
C ASP A 229 -14.16 -21.37 2.55
N ARG A 230 -13.22 -20.54 2.99
CA ARG A 230 -12.22 -19.89 2.15
C ARG A 230 -10.82 -19.90 2.75
N GLU A 231 -9.83 -20.05 1.88
CA GLU A 231 -8.46 -19.68 2.16
C GLU A 231 -8.27 -18.22 1.74
N LEU A 232 -7.93 -17.35 2.70
CA LEU A 232 -7.68 -15.94 2.48
C LEU A 232 -6.20 -15.70 2.21
N ALA A 233 -5.88 -14.78 1.31
CA ALA A 233 -4.50 -14.55 0.88
C ALA A 233 -3.92 -13.23 1.43
N VAL A 234 -2.60 -13.26 1.70
CA VAL A 234 -1.80 -12.07 2.03
C VAL A 234 -0.65 -11.95 1.05
N ALA A 235 -0.65 -10.93 0.23
CA ALA A 235 0.49 -10.60 -0.63
C ALA A 235 1.55 -9.85 0.18
N VAL A 236 2.72 -10.47 0.34
CA VAL A 236 3.84 -9.92 1.12
C VAL A 236 4.86 -9.31 0.19
N ASP A 237 5.13 -8.02 0.37
CA ASP A 237 6.07 -7.23 -0.41
C ASP A 237 7.30 -6.84 0.42
N ARG A 238 8.38 -6.45 -0.25
CA ARG A 238 9.56 -5.89 0.43
C ARG A 238 9.26 -4.52 1.05
N PRO A 239 10.03 -4.07 2.08
CA PRO A 239 9.77 -2.83 2.82
C PRO A 239 9.66 -1.59 1.94
N LYS A 240 10.38 -1.53 0.81
CA LYS A 240 10.33 -0.40 -0.13
C LYS A 240 8.96 -0.19 -0.78
N ALA A 241 8.08 -1.18 -0.76
CA ALA A 241 6.68 -1.03 -1.16
C ALA A 241 5.86 -0.16 -0.19
N VAL A 242 6.31 -0.04 1.06
CA VAL A 242 5.62 0.73 2.12
C VAL A 242 6.32 2.06 2.37
N PHE A 243 7.65 2.08 2.42
CA PHE A 243 8.44 3.27 2.73
C PHE A 243 9.45 3.53 1.63
N SER A 244 9.30 4.67 0.94
CA SER A 244 10.21 5.11 -0.12
C SER A 244 10.10 6.61 -0.40
N ALA A 245 11.19 7.19 -0.90
CA ALA A 245 11.25 8.56 -1.41
C ALA A 245 11.76 8.52 -2.85
N TRP A 246 11.01 9.09 -3.78
CA TRP A 246 11.26 9.00 -5.22
C TRP A 246 11.70 10.33 -5.81
N TYR A 247 12.71 10.28 -6.65
CA TYR A 247 13.20 11.42 -7.42
C TYR A 247 13.09 11.13 -8.90
N GLU A 248 12.24 11.86 -9.62
CA GLU A 248 12.09 11.73 -11.06
C GLU A 248 13.00 12.71 -11.78
N LEU A 249 13.71 12.25 -12.80
CA LEU A 249 14.51 13.10 -13.68
C LEU A 249 14.56 12.58 -15.11
N PHE A 250 14.73 13.51 -16.06
CA PHE A 250 14.95 13.20 -17.47
C PHE A 250 16.44 13.17 -17.77
N PRO A 251 17.04 12.00 -18.06
CA PRO A 251 18.48 11.88 -18.32
C PRO A 251 18.99 12.86 -19.38
N ARG A 252 18.16 13.14 -20.38
CA ARG A 252 18.51 14.03 -21.52
C ARG A 252 18.86 15.47 -21.14
N SER A 253 18.41 15.97 -19.99
CA SER A 253 18.65 17.34 -19.53
C SER A 253 19.95 17.55 -18.75
N PHE A 254 20.75 16.50 -18.54
CA PHE A 254 21.96 16.57 -17.71
C PHE A 254 23.27 16.61 -18.50
N GLY A 255 23.18 16.78 -19.81
CA GLY A 255 24.35 16.93 -20.69
C GLY A 255 25.12 18.25 -20.46
N LYS A 256 26.42 18.20 -20.63
CA LYS A 256 27.28 19.38 -20.53
C LYS A 256 26.98 20.40 -21.65
N GLY A 257 26.88 21.69 -21.30
CA GLY A 257 26.71 22.75 -22.26
C GLY A 257 25.36 22.79 -22.97
N GLY A 258 24.30 22.17 -22.40
CA GLY A 258 22.97 22.10 -23.01
C GLY A 258 22.82 21.05 -24.13
N LYS A 259 23.80 20.15 -24.26
CA LYS A 259 23.71 18.99 -25.14
C LYS A 259 22.81 17.93 -24.50
N HIS A 260 22.30 16.99 -25.29
CA HIS A 260 21.58 15.83 -24.82
C HIS A 260 22.42 15.07 -23.79
N GLY A 261 21.85 14.79 -22.60
CA GLY A 261 22.51 14.04 -21.54
C GLY A 261 22.48 12.54 -21.79
N THR A 262 23.37 11.83 -21.12
CA THR A 262 23.58 10.38 -21.19
C THR A 262 23.40 9.72 -19.85
N PHE A 263 23.36 8.39 -19.79
CA PHE A 263 23.40 7.65 -18.52
C PHE A 263 24.65 7.97 -17.69
N GLN A 264 25.80 8.20 -18.36
CA GLN A 264 27.03 8.62 -17.67
C GLN A 264 26.89 10.02 -17.03
N ASP A 265 26.08 10.90 -17.60
CA ASP A 265 25.78 12.19 -17.01
C ASP A 265 24.91 12.03 -15.75
N CYS A 266 23.95 11.11 -15.77
CA CYS A 266 23.13 10.76 -14.60
C CYS A 266 23.97 10.17 -13.46
N GLU A 267 24.98 9.34 -13.76
CA GLU A 267 25.85 8.77 -12.73
C GLU A 267 26.51 9.83 -11.83
N ARG A 268 26.75 11.03 -12.36
CA ARG A 268 27.34 12.15 -11.58
C ARG A 268 26.38 12.74 -10.55
N LEU A 269 25.08 12.53 -10.74
CA LEU A 269 24.04 13.06 -9.84
C LEU A 269 23.70 12.13 -8.70
N LEU A 270 24.03 10.82 -8.82
CA LEU A 270 23.66 9.82 -7.85
C LEU A 270 24.08 10.16 -6.41
N PRO A 271 25.33 10.65 -6.16
CA PRO A 271 25.75 11.02 -4.79
C PRO A 271 24.88 12.14 -4.20
N GLU A 272 24.47 13.11 -5.02
CA GLU A 272 23.68 14.25 -4.58
C GLU A 272 22.23 13.86 -4.29
N ILE A 273 21.63 13.05 -5.17
CA ILE A 273 20.26 12.52 -4.97
C ILE A 273 20.22 11.64 -3.70
N ALA A 274 21.21 10.78 -3.51
CA ALA A 274 21.34 9.96 -2.30
C ALA A 274 21.52 10.83 -1.04
N ARG A 275 22.34 11.91 -1.10
CA ARG A 275 22.54 12.83 0.00
C ARG A 275 21.24 13.53 0.41
N MET A 276 20.40 13.91 -0.56
CA MET A 276 19.08 14.44 -0.27
C MET A 276 18.13 13.41 0.35
N GLY A 277 18.52 12.14 0.43
CA GLY A 277 17.79 11.10 1.13
C GLY A 277 16.71 10.40 0.29
N PHE A 278 16.83 10.37 -1.03
CA PHE A 278 15.95 9.58 -1.88
C PHE A 278 16.37 8.10 -1.91
N ASP A 279 15.42 7.22 -2.20
CA ASP A 279 15.59 5.77 -2.27
C ASP A 279 15.47 5.24 -3.70
N VAL A 280 14.71 5.96 -4.53
CA VAL A 280 14.37 5.55 -5.90
C VAL A 280 14.65 6.69 -6.86
N LEU A 281 15.43 6.40 -7.90
CA LEU A 281 15.62 7.27 -9.04
C LEU A 281 14.69 6.79 -10.18
N TYR A 282 13.64 7.56 -10.46
CA TYR A 282 12.70 7.24 -11.51
C TYR A 282 13.10 7.95 -12.82
N LEU A 283 13.20 7.15 -13.87
CA LEU A 283 13.51 7.59 -15.23
C LEU A 283 12.28 7.45 -16.12
N PRO A 284 11.82 8.52 -16.80
CA PRO A 284 10.89 8.41 -17.92
C PRO A 284 11.38 7.43 -18.98
N PRO A 285 10.56 7.04 -19.98
CA PRO A 285 10.96 6.03 -20.95
C PRO A 285 12.33 6.34 -21.59
N ILE A 286 13.20 5.33 -21.60
CA ILE A 286 14.59 5.41 -22.09
C ILE A 286 14.75 4.83 -23.49
N HIS A 287 13.65 4.57 -24.16
CA HIS A 287 13.58 3.88 -25.45
C HIS A 287 13.78 4.86 -26.62
N PRO A 288 14.09 4.35 -27.83
CA PRO A 288 14.08 5.19 -29.04
C PRO A 288 12.74 5.88 -29.22
N ILE A 289 12.77 7.15 -29.63
CA ILE A 289 11.58 7.99 -29.82
C ILE A 289 11.23 8.04 -31.30
N GLY A 290 9.94 7.90 -31.66
CA GLY A 290 9.44 7.98 -33.02
C GLY A 290 9.72 9.32 -33.70
N GLN A 291 9.73 9.34 -35.05
CA GLN A 291 9.91 10.52 -35.87
C GLN A 291 8.58 11.02 -36.43
N THR A 292 7.70 10.09 -36.85
CA THR A 292 6.40 10.38 -37.42
C THR A 292 5.49 11.05 -36.35
N HIS A 293 4.94 12.20 -36.69
CA HIS A 293 4.13 13.04 -35.79
C HIS A 293 4.85 13.50 -34.52
N ARG A 294 6.18 13.46 -34.49
CA ARG A 294 6.98 13.89 -33.32
C ARG A 294 6.53 15.27 -32.85
N LYS A 295 6.32 15.40 -31.54
CA LYS A 295 5.90 16.66 -30.92
C LYS A 295 7.08 17.63 -30.77
N GLY A 296 6.84 18.88 -31.06
CA GLY A 296 7.74 20.01 -30.77
C GLY A 296 7.49 20.57 -29.35
N LYS A 297 8.15 21.71 -29.08
CA LYS A 297 8.07 22.46 -27.83
C LYS A 297 6.62 22.69 -27.40
N ASN A 298 6.35 22.58 -26.09
CA ASN A 298 5.02 22.76 -25.50
C ASN A 298 3.90 21.96 -26.21
N ASN A 299 4.24 20.72 -26.65
CA ASN A 299 3.32 19.83 -27.35
C ASN A 299 2.86 20.33 -28.73
N ALA A 300 3.67 21.18 -29.40
CA ALA A 300 3.35 21.62 -30.72
C ALA A 300 3.31 20.47 -31.73
N THR A 301 2.40 20.57 -32.72
CA THR A 301 2.29 19.56 -33.80
C THR A 301 3.39 19.70 -34.83
N VAL A 302 4.08 20.84 -34.85
CA VAL A 302 5.26 21.09 -35.71
C VAL A 302 6.52 20.90 -34.86
N CYS A 303 7.39 20.01 -35.31
CA CYS A 303 8.64 19.66 -34.65
C CYS A 303 9.82 20.23 -35.42
N ALA A 304 10.70 20.96 -34.73
CA ALA A 304 11.99 21.37 -35.33
C ALA A 304 12.95 20.16 -35.31
N ARG A 305 13.93 20.15 -36.21
CA ARG A 305 14.92 19.06 -36.31
C ARG A 305 15.71 18.82 -35.02
N THR A 306 15.80 19.82 -34.17
CA THR A 306 16.49 19.78 -32.87
C THR A 306 15.60 19.37 -31.68
N ASP A 307 14.28 19.27 -31.88
CA ASP A 307 13.37 18.91 -30.80
C ASP A 307 13.49 17.45 -30.46
N PRO A 308 13.63 17.09 -29.18
CA PRO A 308 13.86 15.71 -28.76
C PRO A 308 12.61 14.82 -28.87
N GLY A 309 11.42 15.42 -28.97
CA GLY A 309 10.13 14.72 -28.91
C GLY A 309 9.77 14.20 -27.50
N SER A 310 8.61 13.55 -27.40
CA SER A 310 8.14 12.95 -26.16
C SER A 310 8.76 11.57 -25.94
N PRO A 311 9.33 11.27 -24.75
CA PRO A 311 9.83 9.93 -24.42
C PRO A 311 8.75 8.84 -24.46
N TRP A 312 7.49 9.22 -24.26
CA TRP A 312 6.35 8.28 -24.30
C TRP A 312 5.92 7.89 -25.72
N ALA A 313 6.45 8.53 -26.77
CA ALA A 313 6.30 8.11 -28.16
C ALA A 313 7.33 7.03 -28.49
N ILE A 314 7.19 5.84 -27.89
CA ILE A 314 8.17 4.77 -27.86
C ILE A 314 8.28 4.07 -29.22
N GLY A 315 9.52 3.92 -29.69
CA GLY A 315 9.89 3.10 -30.82
C GLY A 315 10.27 3.89 -32.08
N SER A 316 11.26 3.39 -32.76
CA SER A 316 11.74 3.87 -34.06
C SER A 316 12.39 2.72 -34.84
N ALA A 317 12.98 2.97 -36.00
CA ALA A 317 13.79 1.98 -36.73
C ALA A 317 14.96 1.42 -35.88
N GLU A 318 15.32 2.09 -34.77
CA GLU A 318 16.39 1.66 -33.85
C GLU A 318 15.91 0.65 -32.80
N GLY A 319 14.62 0.40 -32.72
CA GLY A 319 14.00 -0.57 -31.81
C GLY A 319 12.80 -0.02 -31.04
N GLY A 320 12.23 -0.86 -30.17
CA GLY A 320 11.05 -0.56 -29.35
C GLY A 320 11.35 -0.67 -27.84
N HIS A 321 10.42 -1.24 -27.10
CA HIS A 321 10.44 -1.30 -25.62
C HIS A 321 11.63 -2.07 -25.00
N LYS A 322 12.36 -2.87 -25.77
CA LYS A 322 13.58 -3.59 -25.31
C LYS A 322 14.88 -2.91 -25.76
N ALA A 323 14.80 -1.72 -26.38
CA ALA A 323 15.94 -0.95 -26.85
C ALA A 323 16.17 0.30 -26.01
N VAL A 324 17.41 0.77 -25.96
CA VAL A 324 17.82 2.04 -25.35
C VAL A 324 17.98 3.08 -26.46
N ALA A 325 17.50 4.30 -26.24
CA ALA A 325 17.78 5.44 -27.14
C ALA A 325 19.29 5.69 -27.24
N LYS A 326 19.84 5.71 -28.43
CA LYS A 326 21.30 5.88 -28.67
C LYS A 326 21.88 7.15 -28.07
N GLU A 327 21.07 8.20 -27.97
CA GLU A 327 21.43 9.48 -27.37
C GLU A 327 21.72 9.37 -25.89
N LEU A 328 21.10 8.39 -25.19
CA LEU A 328 21.33 8.09 -23.78
C LEU A 328 22.55 7.19 -23.54
N GLY A 329 22.95 6.44 -24.56
CA GLY A 329 24.05 5.48 -24.49
C GLY A 329 23.63 4.06 -24.90
N THR A 330 24.34 3.06 -24.40
CA THR A 330 24.11 1.66 -24.68
C THR A 330 23.40 0.94 -23.52
N LEU A 331 22.92 -0.28 -23.78
CA LEU A 331 22.39 -1.16 -22.71
C LEU A 331 23.45 -1.45 -21.63
N SER A 332 24.74 -1.50 -22.02
CA SER A 332 25.85 -1.66 -21.06
C SER A 332 26.00 -0.44 -20.16
N ASP A 333 25.79 0.77 -20.71
CA ASP A 333 25.82 2.02 -19.94
C ASP A 333 24.64 2.07 -18.95
N PHE A 334 23.47 1.61 -19.37
CA PHE A 334 22.31 1.49 -18.48
C PHE A 334 22.57 0.52 -17.32
N ARG A 335 23.09 -0.68 -17.60
CA ARG A 335 23.47 -1.66 -16.55
C ARG A 335 24.49 -1.07 -15.57
N ARG A 336 25.43 -0.28 -16.08
CA ARG A 336 26.42 0.43 -15.24
C ARG A 336 25.75 1.47 -14.36
N LEU A 337 24.77 2.24 -14.88
CA LEU A 337 23.97 3.18 -14.08
C LEU A 337 23.22 2.46 -12.96
N VAL A 338 22.53 1.35 -13.27
CA VAL A 338 21.81 0.55 -12.25
C VAL A 338 22.77 0.07 -11.16
N LYS A 339 23.94 -0.47 -11.53
CA LYS A 339 24.96 -0.91 -10.58
C LYS A 339 25.47 0.25 -9.71
N LYS A 340 25.75 1.40 -10.30
CA LYS A 340 26.22 2.59 -9.55
C LYS A 340 25.15 3.16 -8.65
N ALA A 341 23.89 3.20 -9.08
CA ALA A 341 22.77 3.61 -8.22
C ALA A 341 22.71 2.74 -6.96
N GLY A 342 22.83 1.41 -7.10
CA GLY A 342 22.88 0.49 -5.96
C GLY A 342 24.04 0.77 -4.98
N GLN A 343 25.20 1.25 -5.45
CA GLN A 343 26.31 1.67 -4.58
C GLN A 343 25.98 2.87 -3.69
N HIS A 344 24.98 3.66 -4.08
CA HIS A 344 24.46 4.79 -3.31
C HIS A 344 23.13 4.48 -2.61
N ASN A 345 22.75 3.20 -2.50
CA ASN A 345 21.47 2.74 -1.94
C ASN A 345 20.24 3.29 -2.71
N LEU A 346 20.43 3.64 -3.99
CA LEU A 346 19.36 4.04 -4.90
C LEU A 346 18.97 2.86 -5.78
N GLU A 347 17.67 2.70 -6.03
CA GLU A 347 17.15 1.78 -7.04
C GLU A 347 16.62 2.57 -8.24
N ILE A 348 16.86 2.03 -9.45
CA ILE A 348 16.29 2.62 -10.65
C ILE A 348 14.86 2.12 -10.82
N ALA A 349 13.91 3.06 -10.96
CA ALA A 349 12.58 2.78 -11.45
C ALA A 349 12.51 3.18 -12.93
N LEU A 350 11.99 2.27 -13.77
CA LEU A 350 11.70 2.57 -15.17
C LEU A 350 10.22 2.84 -15.39
N ASP A 351 9.96 3.77 -16.31
CA ASP A 351 8.61 3.97 -16.85
C ASP A 351 8.23 2.81 -17.77
N MET A 352 7.05 2.25 -17.54
CA MET A 352 6.48 1.19 -18.37
C MET A 352 5.22 1.71 -19.05
N ALA A 353 5.39 2.27 -20.25
CA ALA A 353 4.33 2.79 -21.08
C ALA A 353 4.04 1.82 -22.22
N PHE A 354 2.98 1.02 -22.12
CA PHE A 354 2.57 0.07 -23.15
C PHE A 354 1.76 0.78 -24.25
N GLN A 355 2.50 1.51 -25.07
CA GLN A 355 2.05 2.26 -26.25
C GLN A 355 3.20 2.44 -27.20
N CYS A 356 2.92 2.71 -28.47
CA CYS A 356 3.92 2.75 -29.53
C CYS A 356 3.88 4.08 -30.26
N SER A 357 5.02 4.53 -30.80
CA SER A 357 5.01 5.53 -31.87
C SER A 357 4.54 4.90 -33.19
N PRO A 358 4.17 5.70 -34.19
CA PRO A 358 3.89 5.17 -35.53
C PRO A 358 5.07 4.42 -36.19
N ASP A 359 6.31 4.70 -35.76
CA ASP A 359 7.53 4.10 -36.28
C ASP A 359 7.98 2.86 -35.48
N HIS A 360 7.20 2.42 -34.49
CA HIS A 360 7.55 1.27 -33.68
C HIS A 360 7.56 -0.02 -34.49
N PRO A 361 8.55 -0.92 -34.32
CA PRO A 361 8.62 -2.19 -35.05
C PRO A 361 7.33 -3.02 -35.01
N TYR A 362 6.55 -2.99 -33.92
CA TYR A 362 5.28 -3.71 -33.84
C TYR A 362 4.24 -3.27 -34.87
N VAL A 363 4.26 -2.02 -35.32
CA VAL A 363 3.27 -1.52 -36.29
C VAL A 363 3.37 -2.29 -37.61
N THR A 364 4.59 -2.70 -37.99
CA THR A 364 4.83 -3.50 -39.20
C THR A 364 4.82 -5.00 -38.95
N SER A 365 5.39 -5.46 -37.82
CA SER A 365 5.50 -6.91 -37.51
C SER A 365 4.22 -7.50 -36.93
N HIS A 366 3.39 -6.70 -36.27
CA HIS A 366 2.15 -7.12 -35.59
C HIS A 366 1.03 -6.08 -35.79
N PRO A 367 0.63 -5.81 -37.05
CA PRO A 367 -0.41 -4.80 -37.34
C PRO A 367 -1.75 -5.12 -36.64
N GLU A 368 -2.02 -6.38 -36.36
CA GLU A 368 -3.18 -6.86 -35.62
C GLU A 368 -3.23 -6.43 -34.14
N TRP A 369 -2.14 -5.93 -33.57
CA TRP A 369 -2.09 -5.37 -32.22
C TRP A 369 -2.56 -3.92 -32.15
N PHE A 370 -2.98 -3.33 -33.29
CA PHE A 370 -3.45 -1.95 -33.38
C PHE A 370 -4.89 -1.88 -33.90
N ARG A 371 -5.58 -0.79 -33.60
CA ARG A 371 -6.88 -0.49 -34.20
C ARG A 371 -6.70 0.32 -35.45
N TRP A 372 -7.12 -0.21 -36.57
CA TRP A 372 -7.11 0.46 -37.85
C TRP A 372 -8.45 1.16 -38.08
N ARG A 373 -8.39 2.39 -38.56
CA ARG A 373 -9.54 3.19 -38.97
C ARG A 373 -9.98 2.81 -40.38
N PRO A 374 -11.23 3.14 -40.80
CA PRO A 374 -11.69 2.88 -42.15
C PRO A 374 -10.91 3.59 -43.26
N ASP A 375 -10.19 4.68 -42.92
CA ASP A 375 -9.30 5.44 -43.85
C ASP A 375 -7.91 4.82 -44.00
N GLY A 376 -7.66 3.66 -43.34
CA GLY A 376 -6.38 2.96 -43.39
C GLY A 376 -5.32 3.55 -42.44
N THR A 377 -5.68 4.49 -41.56
CA THR A 377 -4.78 5.00 -40.51
C THR A 377 -4.94 4.21 -39.23
N VAL A 378 -3.90 4.20 -38.40
CA VAL A 378 -3.98 3.61 -37.05
C VAL A 378 -4.59 4.64 -36.09
N GLN A 379 -5.46 4.17 -35.18
CA GLN A 379 -6.00 4.97 -34.10
C GLN A 379 -4.88 5.47 -33.20
N PHE A 380 -4.73 6.79 -33.06
CA PHE A 380 -3.82 7.39 -32.09
C PHE A 380 -4.49 7.62 -30.72
N ALA A 381 -3.67 7.89 -29.69
CA ALA A 381 -4.17 8.21 -28.37
C ALA A 381 -4.86 9.58 -28.34
N GLU A 382 -6.04 9.65 -27.75
CA GLU A 382 -6.78 10.90 -27.61
C GLU A 382 -7.64 10.91 -26.34
N ASN A 383 -7.80 12.11 -25.81
CA ASN A 383 -8.82 12.44 -24.81
C ASN A 383 -9.44 13.77 -25.26
N PRO A 384 -10.46 13.71 -26.13
CA PRO A 384 -10.96 14.89 -26.82
C PRO A 384 -11.21 16.09 -25.89
N PRO A 385 -10.75 17.31 -26.23
CA PRO A 385 -10.15 17.66 -27.53
C PRO A 385 -8.63 17.42 -27.67
N LYS A 386 -7.94 16.88 -26.62
CA LYS A 386 -6.50 16.60 -26.65
C LYS A 386 -6.22 15.40 -27.57
N LYS A 387 -5.20 15.54 -28.44
CA LYS A 387 -4.73 14.49 -29.36
C LYS A 387 -3.22 14.28 -29.19
N TYR A 388 -2.82 13.01 -29.25
CA TYR A 388 -1.43 12.57 -29.14
C TYR A 388 -1.11 11.72 -30.38
N GLU A 389 -0.93 12.38 -31.53
CA GLU A 389 -0.77 11.72 -32.84
C GLU A 389 0.54 10.93 -32.93
N ASP A 390 1.50 11.23 -32.05
CA ASP A 390 2.77 10.52 -31.88
C ASP A 390 2.65 9.22 -31.08
N ILE A 391 1.45 8.89 -30.55
CA ILE A 391 1.21 7.73 -29.68
C ILE A 391 0.08 6.87 -30.22
N LEU A 392 0.36 5.60 -30.49
CA LEU A 392 -0.58 4.57 -30.91
C LEU A 392 -0.85 3.60 -29.73
N PRO A 393 -2.07 3.55 -29.20
CA PRO A 393 -2.45 2.58 -28.17
C PRO A 393 -2.45 1.14 -28.74
N LEU A 394 -2.01 0.19 -27.91
CA LEU A 394 -2.17 -1.24 -28.21
C LEU A 394 -3.62 -1.67 -28.05
N ASN A 395 -4.09 -2.55 -28.93
CA ASN A 395 -5.43 -3.10 -28.93
C ASN A 395 -5.49 -4.39 -28.10
N PHE A 396 -5.90 -4.29 -26.83
CA PHE A 396 -6.05 -5.45 -25.95
C PHE A 396 -7.26 -6.36 -26.26
N GLU A 397 -8.10 -5.96 -27.22
CA GLU A 397 -9.22 -6.76 -27.73
C GLU A 397 -8.85 -7.51 -29.03
N THR A 398 -7.59 -7.51 -29.43
CA THR A 398 -7.12 -8.28 -30.58
C THR A 398 -7.37 -9.77 -30.39
N PRO A 399 -7.74 -10.54 -31.44
CA PRO A 399 -7.79 -12.01 -31.35
C PRO A 399 -6.48 -12.64 -30.90
N GLN A 400 -5.34 -11.96 -31.14
CA GLN A 400 -4.01 -12.41 -30.73
C GLN A 400 -3.59 -11.89 -29.33
N TRP A 401 -4.54 -11.60 -28.45
CA TRP A 401 -4.29 -11.02 -27.13
C TRP A 401 -3.28 -11.81 -26.28
N LYS A 402 -3.21 -13.15 -26.42
CA LYS A 402 -2.24 -13.97 -25.67
C LYS A 402 -0.81 -13.65 -26.06
N ALA A 403 -0.52 -13.61 -27.35
CA ALA A 403 0.80 -13.27 -27.87
C ALA A 403 1.21 -11.83 -27.47
N LEU A 404 0.26 -10.89 -27.56
CA LEU A 404 0.48 -9.53 -27.07
C LEU A 404 0.82 -9.50 -25.56
N TRP A 405 0.07 -10.20 -24.73
CA TRP A 405 0.31 -10.24 -23.30
C TRP A 405 1.67 -10.85 -22.95
N GLU A 406 2.03 -11.94 -23.63
CA GLU A 406 3.32 -12.61 -23.45
C GLU A 406 4.48 -11.69 -23.84
N GLU A 407 4.38 -10.98 -24.96
CA GLU A 407 5.40 -10.01 -25.35
C GLU A 407 5.54 -8.87 -24.35
N LEU A 408 4.42 -8.32 -23.85
CA LEU A 408 4.45 -7.26 -22.83
C LEU A 408 5.02 -7.74 -21.48
N ARG A 409 4.75 -9.00 -21.08
CA ARG A 409 5.42 -9.63 -19.96
C ARG A 409 6.93 -9.73 -20.19
N ASP A 410 7.33 -10.15 -21.37
CA ASP A 410 8.74 -10.36 -21.73
C ASP A 410 9.50 -9.02 -21.83
N VAL A 411 8.81 -7.91 -22.11
CA VAL A 411 9.38 -6.56 -21.94
C VAL A 411 9.74 -6.29 -20.48
N VAL A 412 8.81 -6.55 -19.55
CA VAL A 412 9.08 -6.34 -18.10
C VAL A 412 10.22 -7.24 -17.62
N LEU A 413 10.18 -8.53 -18.00
CA LEU A 413 11.22 -9.49 -17.62
C LEU A 413 12.58 -9.11 -18.20
N PHE A 414 12.64 -8.64 -19.45
CA PHE A 414 13.87 -8.14 -20.05
C PHE A 414 14.54 -7.06 -19.20
N TRP A 415 13.78 -6.06 -18.74
CA TRP A 415 14.32 -4.99 -17.88
C TRP A 415 14.64 -5.48 -16.48
N THR A 416 13.87 -6.45 -15.96
CA THR A 416 14.18 -7.11 -14.69
C THR A 416 15.53 -7.83 -14.76
N ASP A 417 15.86 -8.49 -15.88
CA ASP A 417 17.16 -9.13 -16.13
C ASP A 417 18.30 -8.10 -16.25
N GLN A 418 18.00 -6.84 -16.60
CA GLN A 418 18.97 -5.75 -16.56
C GLN A 418 19.19 -5.18 -15.15
N GLY A 419 18.50 -5.70 -14.13
CA GLY A 419 18.63 -5.30 -12.73
C GLY A 419 17.54 -4.32 -12.23
N VAL A 420 16.56 -3.99 -13.05
CA VAL A 420 15.43 -3.16 -12.63
C VAL A 420 14.50 -3.96 -11.72
N ARG A 421 14.08 -3.36 -10.61
CA ARG A 421 13.17 -3.97 -9.62
C ARG A 421 11.93 -3.13 -9.34
N ILE A 422 11.81 -1.98 -9.99
CA ILE A 422 10.69 -1.07 -9.79
C ILE A 422 10.23 -0.55 -11.15
N PHE A 423 8.93 -0.61 -11.41
CA PHE A 423 8.31 -0.09 -12.62
C PHE A 423 7.21 0.91 -12.25
N ARG A 424 7.31 2.14 -12.75
CA ARG A 424 6.19 3.07 -12.77
C ARG A 424 5.40 2.81 -14.04
N VAL A 425 4.14 2.53 -13.92
CA VAL A 425 3.30 2.13 -15.05
C VAL A 425 2.45 3.31 -15.51
N ASP A 426 2.64 3.70 -16.75
CA ASP A 426 1.93 4.81 -17.40
C ASP A 426 0.49 4.43 -17.73
N ASN A 427 -0.47 5.22 -17.26
CA ASN A 427 -1.90 5.08 -17.55
C ASN A 427 -2.42 3.61 -17.51
N PRO A 428 -2.23 2.85 -16.42
CA PRO A 428 -2.68 1.46 -16.37
C PRO A 428 -4.20 1.31 -16.45
N HIS A 429 -4.95 2.36 -16.10
CA HIS A 429 -6.41 2.37 -16.17
C HIS A 429 -6.99 2.33 -17.60
N THR A 430 -6.14 2.52 -18.61
CA THR A 430 -6.51 2.41 -20.03
C THR A 430 -6.33 1.00 -20.60
N LYS A 431 -5.91 0.04 -19.78
CA LYS A 431 -5.69 -1.36 -20.16
C LYS A 431 -6.52 -2.29 -19.27
N PRO A 432 -6.82 -3.54 -19.72
CA PRO A 432 -7.67 -4.44 -18.95
C PRO A 432 -7.11 -4.82 -17.59
N PHE A 433 -7.96 -4.85 -16.56
CA PHE A 433 -7.56 -5.30 -15.21
C PHE A 433 -7.06 -6.74 -15.19
N GLY A 434 -7.64 -7.61 -16.03
CA GLY A 434 -7.20 -9.00 -16.17
C GLY A 434 -5.77 -9.12 -16.67
N PHE A 435 -5.38 -8.27 -17.61
CA PHE A 435 -4.01 -8.20 -18.09
C PHE A 435 -3.03 -7.85 -16.94
N TRP A 436 -3.34 -6.81 -16.16
CA TRP A 436 -2.47 -6.41 -15.04
C TRP A 436 -2.36 -7.49 -13.97
N GLY A 437 -3.48 -8.11 -13.60
CA GLY A 437 -3.47 -9.21 -12.61
C GLY A 437 -2.60 -10.37 -13.07
N TRP A 438 -2.71 -10.76 -14.33
CA TRP A 438 -1.90 -11.82 -14.92
C TRP A 438 -0.42 -11.43 -15.03
N LEU A 439 -0.11 -10.25 -15.59
CA LEU A 439 1.27 -9.81 -15.79
C LEU A 439 2.02 -9.69 -14.47
N ILE A 440 1.42 -9.04 -13.47
CA ILE A 440 2.04 -8.84 -12.16
C ILE A 440 2.27 -10.20 -11.48
N ALA A 441 1.30 -11.11 -11.54
CA ALA A 441 1.45 -12.46 -10.99
C ALA A 441 2.58 -13.25 -11.67
N GLU A 442 2.67 -13.20 -13.01
CA GLU A 442 3.74 -13.86 -13.78
C GLU A 442 5.14 -13.32 -13.44
N VAL A 443 5.26 -12.01 -13.31
CA VAL A 443 6.54 -11.38 -12.93
C VAL A 443 6.90 -11.72 -11.47
N ARG A 444 5.96 -11.59 -10.53
CA ARG A 444 6.20 -11.86 -9.10
C ARG A 444 6.53 -13.33 -8.82
N ARG A 445 5.99 -14.26 -9.59
CA ARG A 445 6.32 -15.68 -9.46
C ARG A 445 7.83 -15.95 -9.70
N ARG A 446 8.47 -15.17 -10.59
CA ARG A 446 9.91 -15.27 -10.90
C ARG A 446 10.76 -14.33 -10.05
N HIS A 447 10.24 -13.15 -9.77
CA HIS A 447 10.90 -12.04 -9.10
C HIS A 447 9.95 -11.41 -8.06
N PRO A 448 9.80 -12.03 -6.87
CA PRO A 448 8.85 -11.58 -5.86
C PRO A 448 9.20 -10.20 -5.25
N ASP A 449 10.41 -9.71 -5.52
CA ASP A 449 10.93 -8.42 -5.09
C ASP A 449 10.62 -7.25 -6.07
N VAL A 450 10.00 -7.53 -7.22
CA VAL A 450 9.61 -6.49 -8.19
C VAL A 450 8.39 -5.73 -7.70
N LEU A 451 8.42 -4.39 -7.84
CA LEU A 451 7.35 -3.47 -7.45
C LEU A 451 6.78 -2.74 -8.66
N PHE A 452 5.47 -2.53 -8.64
CA PHE A 452 4.73 -1.78 -9.64
C PHE A 452 4.02 -0.60 -9.00
N LEU A 453 4.28 0.62 -9.49
CA LEU A 453 3.60 1.86 -9.13
C LEU A 453 2.63 2.25 -10.24
N ALA A 454 1.34 2.33 -9.92
CA ALA A 454 0.30 2.74 -10.89
C ALA A 454 0.22 4.27 -10.98
N GLU A 455 0.41 4.82 -12.18
CA GLU A 455 0.03 6.22 -12.46
C GLU A 455 -1.38 6.23 -13.05
N ALA A 456 -2.37 6.50 -12.20
CA ALA A 456 -3.77 6.39 -12.57
C ALA A 456 -4.62 7.49 -11.91
N PHE A 457 -4.63 8.68 -12.53
CA PHE A 457 -5.52 9.75 -12.10
C PHE A 457 -6.93 9.53 -12.70
N THR A 458 -7.69 8.65 -12.04
CA THR A 458 -9.00 8.20 -12.51
C THR A 458 -9.97 8.00 -11.35
N ARG A 459 -11.18 7.56 -11.63
CA ARG A 459 -12.24 7.35 -10.62
C ARG A 459 -11.74 6.46 -9.47
N PRO A 460 -12.09 6.73 -8.19
CA PRO A 460 -11.57 5.98 -7.04
C PRO A 460 -11.74 4.46 -7.15
N LYS A 461 -12.87 3.97 -7.65
CA LYS A 461 -13.10 2.53 -7.83
C LYS A 461 -12.14 1.87 -8.82
N VAL A 462 -11.72 2.59 -9.86
CA VAL A 462 -10.72 2.12 -10.83
C VAL A 462 -9.34 2.06 -10.19
N MET A 463 -8.94 3.10 -9.45
CA MET A 463 -7.67 3.12 -8.70
C MET A 463 -7.60 1.98 -7.68
N GLN A 464 -8.66 1.80 -6.88
CA GLN A 464 -8.77 0.70 -5.91
C GLN A 464 -8.71 -0.67 -6.60
N ARG A 465 -9.33 -0.80 -7.80
CA ARG A 465 -9.27 -2.05 -8.58
C ARG A 465 -7.86 -2.39 -9.03
N LEU A 466 -7.09 -1.39 -9.50
CA LEU A 466 -5.68 -1.57 -9.85
C LEU A 466 -4.86 -2.03 -8.64
N ALA A 467 -5.08 -1.43 -7.46
CA ALA A 467 -4.43 -1.89 -6.24
C ALA A 467 -4.80 -3.36 -5.92
N LYS A 468 -6.07 -3.75 -6.03
CA LYS A 468 -6.55 -5.12 -5.78
C LYS A 468 -5.93 -6.16 -6.73
N VAL A 469 -5.71 -5.81 -8.02
CA VAL A 469 -5.15 -6.74 -9.00
C VAL A 469 -3.62 -6.88 -8.93
N GLY A 470 -2.94 -6.16 -8.03
CA GLY A 470 -1.54 -6.42 -7.71
C GLY A 470 -0.59 -5.23 -7.69
N PHE A 471 -0.98 -4.04 -8.15
CA PHE A 471 -0.10 -2.88 -8.05
C PHE A 471 0.31 -2.61 -6.60
N ASN A 472 1.61 -2.48 -6.35
CA ASN A 472 2.15 -2.33 -4.99
C ASN A 472 1.93 -0.94 -4.42
N GLN A 473 2.01 0.09 -5.28
CA GLN A 473 1.79 1.50 -4.94
C GLN A 473 0.92 2.18 -5.99
N SER A 474 0.34 3.33 -5.65
CA SER A 474 -0.47 4.14 -6.57
C SER A 474 -0.21 5.63 -6.36
N TYR A 475 -0.12 6.37 -7.47
CA TYR A 475 -0.37 7.81 -7.45
C TYR A 475 -1.77 8.08 -6.90
N THR A 476 -2.01 9.29 -6.44
CA THR A 476 -3.23 9.62 -5.69
C THR A 476 -3.72 11.02 -6.00
N TYR A 477 -4.93 11.36 -5.56
CA TYR A 477 -5.48 12.71 -5.65
C TYR A 477 -4.87 13.70 -4.65
N PHE A 478 -3.87 13.32 -3.86
CA PHE A 478 -3.14 14.21 -2.98
C PHE A 478 -2.73 15.50 -3.70
N THR A 479 -2.28 15.42 -4.94
CA THR A 479 -1.81 16.53 -5.78
C THR A 479 -2.76 17.72 -5.75
N TRP A 480 -4.08 17.49 -5.69
CA TRP A 480 -5.13 18.52 -5.73
C TRP A 480 -5.89 18.70 -4.41
N ARG A 481 -5.52 18.00 -3.34
CA ARG A 481 -6.12 18.20 -2.02
C ARG A 481 -5.34 19.27 -1.27
N ASN A 482 -5.93 20.45 -1.10
CA ASN A 482 -5.23 21.62 -0.58
C ASN A 482 -5.86 22.17 0.72
N THR A 483 -7.16 21.95 0.93
CA THR A 483 -7.84 22.38 2.16
C THR A 483 -7.74 21.34 3.26
N LYS A 484 -7.86 21.76 4.52
CA LYS A 484 -7.89 20.90 5.70
C LYS A 484 -8.93 19.78 5.53
N TRP A 485 -10.15 20.13 5.21
CA TRP A 485 -11.25 19.18 5.04
C TRP A 485 -10.92 18.12 3.95
N GLU A 486 -10.44 18.55 2.78
CA GLU A 486 -10.10 17.62 1.70
C GLU A 486 -8.99 16.64 2.10
N LEU A 487 -7.94 17.13 2.78
CA LEU A 487 -6.84 16.29 3.24
C LEU A 487 -7.30 15.30 4.30
N GLU A 488 -8.07 15.75 5.30
CA GLU A 488 -8.60 14.89 6.36
C GLU A 488 -9.52 13.79 5.79
N GLN A 489 -10.48 14.16 4.93
CA GLN A 489 -11.37 13.17 4.31
C GLN A 489 -10.61 12.17 3.48
N TYR A 490 -9.62 12.63 2.73
CA TYR A 490 -8.82 11.74 1.89
C TYR A 490 -7.94 10.78 2.72
N ILE A 491 -7.34 11.25 3.80
CA ILE A 491 -6.60 10.39 4.72
C ILE A 491 -7.52 9.36 5.40
N ARG A 492 -8.73 9.75 5.84
CA ARG A 492 -9.73 8.82 6.40
C ARG A 492 -10.13 7.76 5.36
N GLU A 493 -10.39 8.15 4.11
CA GLU A 493 -10.69 7.20 3.01
C GLU A 493 -9.57 6.17 2.86
N LEU A 494 -8.31 6.61 2.81
CA LEU A 494 -7.17 5.74 2.56
C LEU A 494 -6.77 4.86 3.75
N THR A 495 -7.09 5.26 5.00
CA THR A 495 -6.62 4.57 6.21
C THR A 495 -7.70 3.85 7.01
N GLN A 496 -8.99 4.21 6.82
CA GLN A 496 -10.10 3.71 7.64
C GLN A 496 -11.14 2.90 6.86
N THR A 497 -10.90 2.66 5.56
CA THR A 497 -11.75 1.82 4.72
C THR A 497 -10.99 0.58 4.25
N ASP A 498 -11.66 -0.33 3.54
CA ASP A 498 -11.03 -1.51 2.92
C ASP A 498 -9.86 -1.15 1.97
N ALA A 499 -9.79 0.09 1.49
CA ALA A 499 -8.66 0.58 0.72
C ALA A 499 -7.33 0.45 1.49
N ALA A 500 -7.35 0.60 2.82
CA ALA A 500 -6.19 0.44 3.68
C ALA A 500 -5.52 -0.93 3.54
N GLU A 501 -6.27 -1.98 3.22
CA GLU A 501 -5.76 -3.34 3.12
C GLU A 501 -5.06 -3.64 1.79
N THR A 502 -5.32 -2.84 0.74
CA THR A 502 -4.81 -3.10 -0.61
C THR A 502 -4.07 -1.93 -1.24
N MET A 503 -4.46 -0.68 -0.94
CA MET A 503 -3.90 0.50 -1.57
C MET A 503 -2.78 1.10 -0.71
N ARG A 504 -1.59 1.24 -1.28
CA ARG A 504 -0.47 1.98 -0.68
C ARG A 504 -0.26 3.26 -1.47
N PRO A 505 -0.59 4.41 -0.89
CA PRO A 505 -0.46 5.69 -1.57
C PRO A 505 1.00 6.09 -1.73
N ASN A 506 1.35 6.63 -2.89
CA ASN A 506 2.58 7.34 -3.16
C ASN A 506 2.21 8.78 -3.52
N PHE A 507 2.53 9.73 -2.63
CA PHE A 507 2.07 11.12 -2.77
C PHE A 507 3.04 11.94 -3.62
N TRP A 508 2.52 12.53 -4.68
CA TRP A 508 3.27 13.37 -5.60
C TRP A 508 2.71 14.80 -5.58
N PRO A 509 3.46 15.81 -5.13
CA PRO A 509 3.03 17.21 -5.17
C PRO A 509 3.08 17.80 -6.59
N ASN A 510 3.90 17.25 -7.45
CA ASN A 510 4.03 17.61 -8.87
C ASN A 510 4.44 16.39 -9.71
N THR A 511 4.22 16.44 -11.01
CA THR A 511 4.76 15.51 -12.02
C THR A 511 5.19 16.32 -13.25
N PRO A 512 5.89 15.74 -14.23
CA PRO A 512 6.19 16.45 -15.48
C PRO A 512 4.95 16.95 -16.23
N ASP A 513 3.80 16.34 -16.02
CA ASP A 513 2.52 16.68 -16.64
C ASP A 513 1.64 17.57 -15.77
N ILE A 514 1.98 17.76 -14.49
CA ILE A 514 1.08 18.41 -13.53
C ILE A 514 1.87 19.38 -12.65
N LEU A 515 1.55 20.66 -12.81
CA LEU A 515 1.93 21.76 -11.93
C LEU A 515 0.64 22.37 -11.33
N PRO A 516 0.21 21.93 -10.14
CA PRO A 516 -1.03 22.42 -9.53
C PRO A 516 -1.02 23.91 -9.28
N GLN A 517 -2.18 24.55 -9.36
CA GLN A 517 -2.32 25.99 -9.09
C GLN A 517 -1.72 26.41 -7.76
N TYR A 518 -1.83 25.58 -6.73
CA TYR A 518 -1.22 25.82 -5.44
C TYR A 518 0.28 26.08 -5.49
N LEU A 519 1.01 25.35 -6.35
CA LEU A 519 2.45 25.56 -6.59
C LEU A 519 2.73 26.72 -7.54
N GLN A 520 1.81 27.01 -8.48
CA GLN A 520 1.98 28.14 -9.42
C GLN A 520 2.00 29.47 -8.69
N TYR A 521 1.13 29.65 -7.68
CA TYR A 521 0.89 30.94 -7.04
C TYR A 521 1.41 31.05 -5.61
N GLY A 522 1.70 29.94 -4.92
CA GLY A 522 2.05 29.94 -3.50
C GLY A 522 3.56 30.14 -3.20
N GLY A 523 4.39 30.34 -4.23
CA GLY A 523 5.83 30.58 -4.06
C GLY A 523 6.56 29.47 -3.32
N ARG A 524 7.75 29.76 -2.79
CA ARG A 524 8.61 28.79 -2.09
C ARG A 524 7.91 28.09 -0.92
N ALA A 525 7.05 28.81 -0.19
CA ALA A 525 6.32 28.25 0.94
C ALA A 525 5.41 27.11 0.53
N ALA A 526 4.69 27.23 -0.60
CA ALA A 526 3.83 26.18 -1.12
C ALA A 526 4.60 24.89 -1.41
N PHE A 527 5.82 24.98 -1.97
CA PHE A 527 6.66 23.80 -2.22
C PHE A 527 7.07 23.12 -0.91
N ILE A 528 7.42 23.88 0.14
CA ILE A 528 7.74 23.31 1.47
C ILE A 528 6.50 22.67 2.11
N ILE A 529 5.36 23.34 2.09
CA ILE A 529 4.08 22.82 2.60
C ILE A 529 3.76 21.48 1.94
N ARG A 530 3.78 21.45 0.60
CA ARG A 530 3.45 20.23 -0.16
C ARG A 530 4.47 19.13 0.05
N LEU A 531 5.76 19.46 0.22
CA LEU A 531 6.80 18.51 0.59
C LEU A 531 6.52 17.84 1.94
N VAL A 532 6.30 18.65 2.99
CA VAL A 532 6.06 18.14 4.34
C VAL A 532 4.79 17.29 4.37
N LEU A 533 3.70 17.76 3.77
CA LEU A 533 2.46 16.98 3.66
C LEU A 533 2.66 15.66 2.92
N ALA A 534 3.30 15.66 1.75
CA ALA A 534 3.53 14.44 0.97
C ALA A 534 4.39 13.43 1.75
N ALA A 535 5.45 13.92 2.36
CA ALA A 535 6.47 13.10 3.02
C ALA A 535 6.07 12.57 4.40
N THR A 536 5.04 13.14 5.05
CA THR A 536 4.64 12.76 6.41
C THR A 536 3.20 12.26 6.52
N LEU A 537 2.27 12.69 5.68
CA LEU A 537 0.94 12.08 5.58
C LEU A 537 1.02 10.68 4.98
N SER A 538 1.87 10.48 3.96
CA SER A 538 2.16 9.16 3.40
C SER A 538 3.53 8.65 3.83
N SER A 539 3.71 7.34 3.85
CA SER A 539 5.02 6.71 4.05
C SER A 539 5.84 6.65 2.74
N SER A 540 5.19 6.79 1.59
CA SER A 540 5.87 6.87 0.28
C SER A 540 5.48 8.16 -0.44
N TYR A 541 6.45 8.87 -0.98
CA TYR A 541 6.24 10.07 -1.78
C TYR A 541 7.28 10.20 -2.89
N GLY A 542 6.97 11.03 -3.89
CA GLY A 542 7.91 11.36 -4.94
C GLY A 542 7.79 12.80 -5.39
N ILE A 543 8.84 13.28 -6.04
CA ILE A 543 8.89 14.60 -6.68
C ILE A 543 9.42 14.49 -8.11
N TYR A 544 8.89 15.31 -9.01
CA TYR A 544 9.56 15.62 -10.24
C TYR A 544 10.71 16.58 -9.88
N GLY A 545 11.89 15.99 -9.72
CA GLY A 545 13.03 16.45 -8.94
C GLY A 545 13.49 17.87 -9.21
N PRO A 546 14.15 18.17 -10.35
CA PRO A 546 14.73 19.50 -10.56
C PRO A 546 13.69 20.61 -10.50
N ALA A 547 12.52 20.42 -11.08
CA ALA A 547 11.47 21.43 -11.10
C ALA A 547 10.96 21.72 -9.68
N PHE A 548 10.77 20.67 -8.86
CA PHE A 548 10.27 20.84 -7.49
C PHE A 548 11.29 21.45 -6.55
N GLU A 549 12.51 20.91 -6.52
CA GLU A 549 13.56 21.39 -5.59
C GLU A 549 14.02 22.83 -5.89
N LEU A 550 13.89 23.26 -7.17
CA LEU A 550 14.20 24.62 -7.60
C LEU A 550 12.99 25.57 -7.53
N CYS A 551 11.84 25.09 -7.06
CA CYS A 551 10.58 25.83 -6.96
C CYS A 551 10.17 26.47 -8.30
N VAL A 552 10.16 25.68 -9.38
CA VAL A 552 9.71 26.13 -10.70
C VAL A 552 8.19 26.19 -10.72
N SER A 553 7.63 27.38 -10.92
CA SER A 553 6.20 27.67 -10.85
C SER A 553 5.61 28.19 -12.15
N GLU A 554 6.43 28.32 -13.20
CA GLU A 554 6.02 28.82 -14.49
C GLU A 554 5.15 27.79 -15.23
N ALA A 555 3.88 28.13 -15.44
CA ALA A 555 2.88 27.29 -16.08
C ALA A 555 2.50 27.80 -17.48
N VAL A 556 1.96 26.90 -18.31
CA VAL A 556 1.23 27.28 -19.51
C VAL A 556 -0.04 28.04 -19.07
N GLU A 557 -0.31 29.18 -19.68
CA GLU A 557 -1.43 30.05 -19.31
C GLU A 557 -2.75 29.29 -19.25
N GLY A 558 -3.43 29.41 -18.10
CA GLY A 558 -4.72 28.75 -17.82
C GLY A 558 -4.67 27.22 -17.68
N LYS A 559 -3.48 26.61 -17.57
CA LYS A 559 -3.31 25.16 -17.40
C LYS A 559 -2.49 24.81 -16.16
N GLU A 560 -2.64 23.59 -15.69
CA GLU A 560 -1.77 22.99 -14.67
C GLU A 560 -0.62 22.21 -15.31
N GLU A 561 0.02 22.77 -16.34
CA GLU A 561 1.12 22.18 -17.10
C GLU A 561 2.35 23.11 -17.03
N TYR A 562 3.54 22.55 -16.88
CA TYR A 562 4.79 23.34 -16.92
C TYR A 562 4.99 24.01 -18.27
N LEU A 563 5.33 25.31 -18.25
CA LEU A 563 5.79 26.01 -19.43
C LEU A 563 7.18 25.46 -19.84
N ASP A 564 7.36 25.26 -21.14
CA ASP A 564 8.59 24.67 -21.72
C ASP A 564 8.93 23.33 -21.01
N SER A 565 7.94 22.44 -20.89
CA SER A 565 8.05 21.16 -20.19
C SER A 565 9.22 20.33 -20.71
N GLU A 566 9.99 19.75 -19.79
CA GLU A 566 11.08 18.80 -20.08
C GLU A 566 10.60 17.56 -20.85
N LYS A 567 9.30 17.30 -20.85
CA LYS A 567 8.65 16.28 -21.66
C LYS A 567 8.87 16.51 -23.19
N TYR A 568 9.07 17.75 -23.61
CA TYR A 568 9.23 18.13 -25.02
C TYR A 568 10.54 18.86 -25.33
N GLU A 569 11.30 19.21 -24.27
CA GLU A 569 12.52 20.00 -24.41
C GLU A 569 13.66 19.44 -23.58
N ILE A 570 14.88 19.83 -23.90
CA ILE A 570 16.06 19.62 -23.07
C ILE A 570 16.21 20.84 -22.17
N LYS A 571 16.06 20.66 -20.86
CA LYS A 571 16.21 21.74 -19.88
C LYS A 571 17.67 21.96 -19.48
N LYS A 572 17.96 23.18 -19.11
CA LYS A 572 19.21 23.56 -18.46
C LYS A 572 18.89 24.05 -17.07
N TRP A 573 19.09 23.18 -16.07
CA TRP A 573 18.76 23.46 -14.69
C TRP A 573 19.80 24.37 -14.01
N ASP A 574 19.34 25.46 -13.34
CA ASP A 574 20.19 26.31 -12.51
C ASP A 574 20.26 25.76 -11.07
N TRP A 575 21.17 24.86 -10.84
CA TRP A 575 21.40 24.23 -9.52
C TRP A 575 21.81 25.20 -8.41
N LYS A 576 22.20 26.43 -8.76
CA LYS A 576 22.56 27.49 -7.82
C LYS A 576 21.43 28.48 -7.58
N ARG A 577 20.26 28.25 -8.15
CA ARG A 577 19.07 29.10 -7.99
C ARG A 577 18.86 29.40 -6.51
N LYS A 578 18.84 30.70 -6.17
CA LYS A 578 18.55 31.16 -4.79
C LYS A 578 17.10 30.80 -4.45
N GLY A 579 16.86 30.43 -3.17
CA GLY A 579 15.54 30.07 -2.69
C GLY A 579 15.10 28.63 -3.01
N ASN A 580 16.00 27.76 -3.55
CA ASN A 580 15.72 26.35 -3.67
C ASN A 580 15.43 25.69 -2.31
N ILE A 581 14.75 24.54 -2.33
CA ILE A 581 14.37 23.85 -1.11
C ILE A 581 15.16 22.54 -0.85
N ARG A 582 16.27 22.33 -1.54
CA ARG A 582 17.13 21.14 -1.38
C ARG A 582 17.51 20.87 0.07
N PRO A 583 17.94 21.86 0.90
CA PRO A 583 18.24 21.63 2.32
C PRO A 583 17.02 21.17 3.13
N VAL A 584 15.81 21.64 2.77
CA VAL A 584 14.57 21.24 3.45
C VAL A 584 14.22 19.80 3.07
N ILE A 585 14.36 19.42 1.79
CA ILE A 585 14.17 18.04 1.32
C ILE A 585 15.08 17.07 2.06
N GLU A 586 16.39 17.40 2.13
CA GLU A 586 17.38 16.59 2.85
C GLU A 586 17.00 16.43 4.33
N ARG A 587 16.57 17.50 4.99
CA ARG A 587 16.14 17.47 6.39
C ARG A 587 14.89 16.60 6.58
N VAL A 588 13.85 16.81 5.76
CA VAL A 588 12.61 16.03 5.84
C VAL A 588 12.89 14.54 5.63
N ASN A 589 13.68 14.18 4.63
CA ASN A 589 14.02 12.78 4.38
C ASN A 589 14.84 12.15 5.50
N ARG A 590 15.77 12.91 6.11
CA ARG A 590 16.51 12.45 7.28
C ARG A 590 15.56 12.20 8.46
N VAL A 591 14.67 13.15 8.76
CA VAL A 591 13.68 13.01 9.84
C VAL A 591 12.81 11.77 9.64
N ARG A 592 12.36 11.50 8.40
CA ARG A 592 11.59 10.29 8.09
C ARG A 592 12.35 8.99 8.37
N ARG A 593 13.65 8.96 8.07
CA ARG A 593 14.49 7.77 8.32
C ARG A 593 14.81 7.56 9.79
N GLU A 594 14.97 8.64 10.55
CA GLU A 594 15.29 8.60 11.98
C GLU A 594 14.07 8.28 12.86
N ASN A 595 12.84 8.39 12.36
CA ASN A 595 11.61 8.18 13.11
C ASN A 595 10.77 7.06 12.48
N PRO A 596 10.82 5.83 13.02
CA PRO A 596 10.10 4.68 12.47
C PRO A 596 8.58 4.88 12.34
N CYS A 597 7.97 5.70 13.22
CA CYS A 597 6.56 6.05 13.11
C CYS A 597 6.20 6.72 11.77
N LEU A 598 7.13 7.48 11.16
CA LEU A 598 6.92 8.12 9.85
C LEU A 598 7.04 7.14 8.68
N GLN A 599 7.56 5.93 8.91
CA GLN A 599 7.74 4.90 7.88
C GLN A 599 6.49 4.05 7.68
N LYS A 600 5.43 4.30 8.46
CA LYS A 600 4.15 3.62 8.38
C LYS A 600 3.06 4.57 7.85
N PHE A 601 2.04 4.01 7.20
CA PHE A 601 0.94 4.81 6.67
C PHE A 601 -0.30 4.77 7.56
N ARG A 602 -0.68 3.59 8.07
CA ARG A 602 -1.96 3.38 8.78
C ARG A 602 -1.98 3.90 10.23
N ASN A 603 -0.84 4.31 10.77
CA ASN A 603 -0.67 4.78 12.14
C ASN A 603 -0.95 6.28 12.33
N ILE A 604 -1.51 6.95 11.32
CA ILE A 604 -1.84 8.36 11.36
C ILE A 604 -3.11 8.62 12.17
N ARG A 605 -3.08 9.68 12.99
CA ARG A 605 -4.24 10.22 13.71
C ARG A 605 -4.32 11.71 13.47
N LEU A 606 -5.49 12.18 13.09
CA LEU A 606 -5.78 13.60 12.93
C LEU A 606 -6.09 14.20 14.31
N TYR A 607 -5.57 15.38 14.58
CA TYR A 607 -5.77 16.12 15.83
C TYR A 607 -6.47 17.43 15.55
N ASP A 608 -7.28 17.87 16.49
CA ASP A 608 -8.01 19.13 16.36
C ASP A 608 -7.07 20.33 16.47
N VAL A 609 -7.30 21.32 15.63
CA VAL A 609 -6.63 22.63 15.69
C VAL A 609 -7.63 23.71 15.33
N GLN A 610 -7.66 24.79 16.16
CA GLN A 610 -8.62 25.89 16.04
C GLN A 610 -8.22 26.88 14.93
N ASN A 611 -8.00 26.36 13.71
CA ASN A 611 -7.75 27.17 12.51
C ASN A 611 -7.90 26.28 11.29
N GLU A 612 -8.70 26.71 10.32
CA GLU A 612 -8.93 25.95 9.06
C GLU A 612 -7.72 25.97 8.12
N ASN A 613 -6.79 26.89 8.31
CA ASN A 613 -5.52 26.94 7.57
C ASN A 613 -4.38 26.20 8.27
N LEU A 614 -4.65 25.47 9.35
CA LEU A 614 -3.69 24.59 10.01
C LEU A 614 -4.18 23.15 9.99
N LEU A 615 -3.30 22.24 9.62
CA LEU A 615 -3.54 20.79 9.73
C LEU A 615 -2.62 20.21 10.79
N CYS A 616 -3.21 19.48 11.77
CA CYS A 616 -2.44 18.81 12.81
C CYS A 616 -2.73 17.30 12.80
N TYR A 617 -1.69 16.50 12.88
CA TYR A 617 -1.78 15.04 12.97
C TYR A 617 -0.57 14.44 13.67
N GLY A 618 -0.74 13.22 14.17
CA GLY A 618 0.34 12.46 14.80
C GLY A 618 0.50 11.07 14.21
N LYS A 619 1.69 10.54 14.36
CA LYS A 619 2.03 9.14 14.06
C LYS A 619 2.74 8.52 15.27
N THR A 620 2.33 7.30 15.61
CA THR A 620 2.94 6.51 16.69
C THR A 620 3.55 5.24 16.10
N GLY A 621 4.76 4.91 16.48
CA GLY A 621 5.45 3.70 16.08
C GLY A 621 4.93 2.44 16.79
N ASP A 622 5.58 1.29 16.58
CA ASP A 622 5.33 0.08 17.37
C ASP A 622 5.83 0.26 18.80
N ASP A 623 6.91 1.00 19.00
CA ASP A 623 7.30 1.55 20.28
C ASP A 623 6.40 2.74 20.62
N PRO A 624 5.58 2.66 21.68
CA PRO A 624 4.72 3.77 22.09
C PRO A 624 5.46 5.08 22.40
N THR A 625 6.79 5.03 22.59
CA THR A 625 7.62 6.23 22.81
C THR A 625 8.00 6.94 21.51
N ASP A 626 7.92 6.25 20.37
CA ASP A 626 8.16 6.83 19.04
C ASP A 626 6.89 7.54 18.55
N VAL A 627 6.76 8.79 18.95
CA VAL A 627 5.62 9.65 18.60
C VAL A 627 6.11 10.92 17.93
N THR A 628 5.55 11.23 16.79
CA THR A 628 5.80 12.47 16.06
C THR A 628 4.47 13.19 15.81
N VAL A 629 4.39 14.46 16.19
CA VAL A 629 3.26 15.36 15.91
C VAL A 629 3.68 16.33 14.82
N ILE A 630 2.87 16.46 13.79
CA ILE A 630 3.13 17.32 12.64
C ILE A 630 2.06 18.41 12.59
N VAL A 631 2.47 19.67 12.46
CA VAL A 631 1.58 20.80 12.23
C VAL A 631 2.04 21.53 10.98
N VAL A 632 1.12 21.75 10.06
CA VAL A 632 1.43 22.36 8.74
C VAL A 632 0.46 23.50 8.49
N SER A 633 0.99 24.67 8.13
CA SER A 633 0.18 25.75 7.55
C SER A 633 -0.25 25.34 6.12
N LEU A 634 -1.53 25.56 5.80
CA LEU A 634 -2.06 25.36 4.45
C LEU A 634 -2.14 26.69 3.66
N ASP A 635 -1.81 27.82 4.31
CA ASP A 635 -1.71 29.13 3.68
C ASP A 635 -0.25 29.46 3.38
N PRO A 636 0.17 29.54 2.11
CA PRO A 636 1.54 29.83 1.75
C PRO A 636 1.89 31.33 1.83
N HIS A 637 0.94 32.21 2.13
CA HIS A 637 1.09 33.66 2.04
C HIS A 637 1.11 34.37 3.39
N HIS A 638 0.31 33.91 4.35
CA HIS A 638 0.10 34.59 5.60
C HIS A 638 0.47 33.70 6.80
N LYS A 639 0.98 34.32 7.84
CA LYS A 639 1.20 33.69 9.12
C LYS A 639 -0.10 33.12 9.68
N GLN A 640 -0.07 31.89 10.17
CA GLN A 640 -1.20 31.20 10.74
C GLN A 640 -0.89 30.78 12.17
N SER A 641 -1.87 30.93 13.06
CA SER A 641 -1.75 30.50 14.45
C SER A 641 -3.03 29.86 14.96
N GLY A 642 -2.91 29.03 15.98
CA GLY A 642 -4.05 28.35 16.57
C GLY A 642 -3.69 27.47 17.75
N TRP A 643 -4.70 26.98 18.46
CA TRP A 643 -4.55 26.04 19.56
C TRP A 643 -4.68 24.61 19.03
N VAL A 644 -3.64 23.81 19.23
CA VAL A 644 -3.63 22.38 18.93
C VAL A 644 -4.08 21.62 20.15
N GLN A 645 -5.00 20.65 19.98
CA GLN A 645 -5.46 19.76 21.03
C GLN A 645 -4.89 18.34 20.88
N LEU A 646 -4.04 17.91 21.84
CA LEU A 646 -3.46 16.58 21.83
C LEU A 646 -4.24 15.61 22.75
N PRO A 647 -4.45 14.35 22.32
CA PRO A 647 -5.08 13.33 23.15
C PRO A 647 -4.04 12.71 24.12
N LEU A 648 -3.75 13.39 25.23
CA LEU A 648 -2.66 13.05 26.13
C LEU A 648 -2.73 11.61 26.67
N ASP A 649 -3.91 11.13 27.02
CA ASP A 649 -4.11 9.74 27.49
C ASP A 649 -3.66 8.72 26.44
N ALA A 650 -4.06 8.95 25.17
CA ALA A 650 -3.69 8.07 24.08
C ALA A 650 -2.19 8.15 23.73
N LEU A 651 -1.53 9.25 24.10
CA LEU A 651 -0.10 9.45 23.93
C LEU A 651 0.70 9.03 25.18
N GLY A 652 0.05 8.60 26.27
CA GLY A 652 0.70 8.22 27.51
C GLY A 652 1.39 9.37 28.22
N ILE A 653 0.79 10.58 28.16
CA ILE A 653 1.31 11.81 28.78
C ILE A 653 0.44 12.15 29.99
N ASP A 654 1.10 12.41 31.15
CA ASP A 654 0.41 12.95 32.32
C ASP A 654 -0.02 14.40 32.06
N PRO A 655 -1.32 14.75 32.11
CA PRO A 655 -1.79 16.10 31.84
C PRO A 655 -1.28 17.17 32.81
N HIS A 656 -0.80 16.77 33.97
CA HIS A 656 -0.25 17.69 35.00
C HIS A 656 1.24 17.92 34.90
N GLN A 657 1.94 17.13 34.06
CA GLN A 657 3.40 17.29 33.87
C GLN A 657 3.71 17.97 32.53
N PRO A 658 4.72 18.84 32.51
CA PRO A 658 5.22 19.37 31.25
C PRO A 658 5.94 18.29 30.44
N TYR A 659 5.85 18.40 29.11
CA TYR A 659 6.53 17.53 28.17
C TYR A 659 7.25 18.34 27.09
N LEU A 660 8.28 17.77 26.48
CA LEU A 660 9.11 18.47 25.49
C LEU A 660 8.67 18.05 24.08
N MET A 661 8.51 19.04 23.21
CA MET A 661 8.35 18.90 21.78
C MET A 661 9.62 19.41 21.07
N ASP A 662 10.36 18.48 20.46
CA ASP A 662 11.64 18.74 19.78
C ASP A 662 11.37 18.84 18.27
N ASP A 663 11.45 20.07 17.71
CA ASP A 663 11.19 20.29 16.29
C ASP A 663 12.37 19.81 15.44
N ALA A 664 12.15 18.72 14.73
CA ALA A 664 13.16 18.12 13.87
C ALA A 664 13.45 18.93 12.59
N LEU A 665 12.57 19.89 12.21
CA LEU A 665 12.81 20.77 11.06
C LEU A 665 13.71 21.97 11.40
N THR A 666 13.44 22.65 12.51
CA THR A 666 14.17 23.85 12.90
C THR A 666 15.27 23.57 13.91
N GLY A 667 15.09 22.55 14.76
CA GLY A 667 15.94 22.25 15.91
C GLY A 667 15.49 22.93 17.18
N ASP A 668 14.37 23.66 17.14
CA ASP A 668 13.82 24.36 18.30
C ASP A 668 13.16 23.37 19.27
N LYS A 669 13.03 23.78 20.52
CA LYS A 669 12.43 22.97 21.58
C LYS A 669 11.35 23.75 22.28
N TYR A 670 10.18 23.12 22.41
CA TYR A 670 9.00 23.71 23.04
C TYR A 670 8.61 22.89 24.26
N VAL A 671 8.42 23.55 25.38
CA VAL A 671 7.87 22.93 26.60
C VAL A 671 6.37 23.13 26.58
N TRP A 672 5.60 22.05 26.45
CA TRP A 672 4.17 22.05 26.45
C TRP A 672 3.62 21.50 27.76
N GLN A 673 2.38 21.90 28.12
CA GLN A 673 1.69 21.41 29.31
C GLN A 673 0.20 21.30 29.04
N GLY A 674 -0.42 20.21 29.47
CA GLY A 674 -1.82 19.93 29.21
C GLY A 674 -2.13 19.67 27.73
N PRO A 675 -3.40 19.46 27.38
CA PRO A 675 -3.80 19.04 26.05
C PRO A 675 -3.77 20.18 25.01
N ASN A 676 -3.95 21.45 25.42
CA ASN A 676 -4.08 22.58 24.52
C ASN A 676 -2.81 23.43 24.49
N ASN A 677 -2.18 23.54 23.33
CA ASN A 677 -0.93 24.29 23.17
C ASN A 677 -1.01 25.19 21.94
N PHE A 678 -0.52 26.42 22.10
CA PHE A 678 -0.55 27.42 21.03
C PHE A 678 0.59 27.18 20.04
N ILE A 679 0.30 27.31 18.75
CA ILE A 679 1.25 27.25 17.65
C ILE A 679 1.10 28.47 16.75
N GLU A 680 2.21 28.97 16.24
CA GLU A 680 2.30 29.98 15.20
C GLU A 680 3.29 29.53 14.13
N LEU A 681 2.88 29.55 12.85
CA LEU A 681 3.68 29.20 11.69
C LEU A 681 3.77 30.39 10.73
N ASP A 682 5.00 30.78 10.38
CA ASP A 682 5.29 31.84 9.42
C ASP A 682 5.78 31.21 8.09
N PRO A 683 5.03 31.35 6.99
CA PRO A 683 5.39 30.74 5.70
C PRO A 683 6.70 31.27 5.11
N HIS A 684 7.11 32.49 5.51
CA HIS A 684 8.38 33.08 5.07
C HIS A 684 9.61 32.52 5.81
N VAL A 685 9.38 31.87 6.96
CA VAL A 685 10.43 31.21 7.76
C VAL A 685 10.34 29.70 7.58
N MET A 686 9.32 29.07 8.19
CA MET A 686 9.05 27.64 8.08
C MET A 686 7.54 27.39 8.26
N PRO A 687 6.83 26.91 7.22
CA PRO A 687 5.38 26.71 7.28
C PRO A 687 4.93 25.43 7.99
N ALA A 688 5.83 24.73 8.66
CA ALA A 688 5.53 23.46 9.31
C ALA A 688 6.44 23.20 10.51
N HIS A 689 5.95 22.41 11.46
CA HIS A 689 6.72 21.73 12.49
C HIS A 689 6.61 20.21 12.33
N ILE A 690 7.71 19.49 12.61
CA ILE A 690 7.75 18.04 12.81
C ILE A 690 8.29 17.80 14.22
N LEU A 691 7.39 17.64 15.17
CA LEU A 691 7.65 17.65 16.60
C LEU A 691 7.81 16.22 17.12
N ARG A 692 8.99 15.89 17.63
CA ARG A 692 9.24 14.63 18.37
C ARG A 692 8.79 14.79 19.80
N LEU A 693 7.93 13.92 20.29
CA LEU A 693 7.48 13.92 21.67
C LEU A 693 8.54 13.32 22.59
N ARG A 694 8.91 14.07 23.65
CA ARG A 694 9.74 13.61 24.76
C ARG A 694 8.92 13.69 26.05
N ARG A 695 8.55 12.54 26.61
CA ARG A 695 7.66 12.45 27.80
C ARG A 695 8.34 12.86 29.10
N THR A 696 9.65 12.73 29.19
CA THR A 696 10.41 13.04 30.40
C THR A 696 11.36 14.18 30.12
N LEU A 697 11.20 15.29 30.86
CA LEU A 697 12.24 16.29 30.98
C LEU A 697 13.33 15.68 31.86
N ARG A 698 14.57 15.59 31.37
CA ARG A 698 15.70 15.27 32.24
C ARG A 698 15.82 16.38 33.31
N ARG A 699 15.75 15.97 34.57
CA ARG A 699 15.99 16.86 35.69
C ARG A 699 17.48 16.85 35.99
N GLU A 700 17.98 17.88 36.71
CA GLU A 700 19.36 17.95 37.16
C GLU A 700 19.74 16.71 37.99
N THR A 701 18.79 16.09 38.68
CA THR A 701 18.93 14.85 39.46
C THR A 701 19.08 13.59 38.59
N ASP A 702 18.86 13.66 37.30
CA ASP A 702 18.99 12.52 36.36
C ASP A 702 20.42 12.37 35.81
N PHE A 703 21.34 13.22 36.26
CA PHE A 703 22.76 13.14 35.93
C PHE A 703 23.52 12.65 37.15
N ASP A 704 24.18 11.51 37.03
CA ASP A 704 25.19 11.09 38.01
C ASP A 704 26.41 12.01 37.90
N TYR A 705 26.42 13.05 38.72
CA TYR A 705 27.58 13.99 38.81
C TYR A 705 28.76 13.40 39.58
N PHE A 706 28.66 12.15 40.04
CA PHE A 706 29.70 11.49 40.83
C PHE A 706 30.03 10.10 40.24
N LEU A 707 30.72 10.08 39.12
CA LEU A 707 31.56 8.95 38.71
C LEU A 707 32.93 9.43 38.33
#